data_e4a06f5c890d642399cfc6ed84f94a0b
#
_entry.id   e4a06f5c890d642399cfc6ed84f94a0b
#
_cell.length_a   1.000
_cell.length_b   1.000
_cell.length_c   1.000
_cell.angle_alpha   90.00
_cell.angle_beta   90.00
_cell.angle_gamma   90.00
#
_symmetry.space_group_name_H-M   'P 1'
#
loop_
_entity.id
_entity.type
_entity.pdbx_description
1 polymer ?
#
loop_
_entity_poly.entity_id
_entity_poly.type
_entity_poly.pdbx_seq_one_letter_code
_entity_poly.pdbx_strand_id
1 'polypeptide(L)'
;MKKFGDTVFYTATDLCNFSECQYLSLRDKRALFEPLKRTEKDAQAELITRKGSEHEKRYLEKLRSHGTPAYEPTYCIPHDPMKETTVTLAALKEGHPYIYQAMLSKGHLWGLSDFLKRVETKSDLGNFSYEVVDTKLGKTHKATYALQLCFYSELLEPLQGKMPEYAYIVDGTGHARPYRIADYYAYYQNLKDEFVATLNATDPAPITPDPCAHCSICHWRTHCNNHWEEADHLSRVARITGPQRKRLVNTGITTMAQLAAHDGSPPEKLAPRIFTRLKEQARLQIVGKENPTFSFVHPDDGGIGFKSLPARSAGDLFYDIEADPLIKTEALETEDFQLRDGLEYLHGFSHRLPDKTFGFTHFLAFTKSEERIAYETLIDFMIERITTYPDAHIYHYSAYEIAALKRMSAQYPSRTDELDRLLKEKRFVDLYEVVRNAIRVSEPKYSIKNLERFYSAKRELDVKGGGDSIVVFEKYLETKDPEILQKIIDYNRKDCDSTIELLDWLHDLKDQAAQKFNVDWATLNPPAPEKEKKLKEDEVPKSELEAARIQRYRTAYRADELFETPTDEYSEGQKLQEKLFYLSDFYRREMKPSWWQFFSLKESPERQDAHVETLTNLTVDPTRPQGQSGRSRLVHYTFRPRETKLDGGASVHDLQHDQDYGTIESINPYTGTISIKLRTDATVYGQIDITKKPEMLTDSLREGLDRFLDAMSTLDLENLDALNRSYPHTALVDILQGRDPVFKDAQPRPVIVPHSAQDPEFADALFDAALHLNGSYLFIQGPPGTGKTYHGARLALSLIQSGKKVGVTSNSHKAVNNFIQEVDNVAQHLSIPFHGVKKSNKEGSSQCYQPLGASSYIENCYKSESFDPEKYNLLAGTAWAFAYEHLYNTLDYLFVDEASQMSIAHLMAAGSSAKNLILIGDPCQLPQPIQGTHPANLHLSPLELLLGDDKTVPPHRGVFLDNCRRMHGEICSLLSHHVYENRLEAHTDNDHQSITNP
;
A
#
# COMPACT_ATOMS: atom_id res chain seq x y z
N MET A 1 28.86 -13.27 16.04
CA MET A 1 30.30 -13.17 16.44
C MET A 1 30.79 -14.51 16.98
N LYS A 2 32.01 -14.90 16.60
CA LYS A 2 32.68 -16.10 17.12
C LYS A 2 34.13 -15.77 17.48
N LYS A 3 34.67 -16.46 18.48
CA LYS A 3 36.07 -16.35 18.86
C LYS A 3 36.82 -17.62 18.41
N PHE A 4 37.89 -17.44 17.64
CA PHE A 4 38.80 -18.53 17.22
C PHE A 4 40.23 -18.16 17.76
N GLY A 5 40.77 -18.92 18.70
CA GLY A 5 41.97 -18.52 19.41
C GLY A 5 41.75 -17.18 20.12
N ASP A 6 42.60 -16.19 19.86
CA ASP A 6 42.47 -14.83 20.40
C ASP A 6 41.75 -13.84 19.46
N THR A 7 41.33 -14.31 18.31
CA THR A 7 40.72 -13.48 17.24
C THR A 7 39.21 -13.57 17.29
N VAL A 8 38.53 -12.41 17.27
CA VAL A 8 37.07 -12.33 17.13
C VAL A 8 36.73 -12.12 15.66
N PHE A 9 35.82 -12.93 15.17
CA PHE A 9 35.28 -12.87 13.82
C PHE A 9 33.81 -12.41 13.84
N TYR A 10 33.45 -11.61 12.84
CA TYR A 10 32.13 -11.00 12.68
C TYR A 10 31.40 -11.53 11.45
N THR A 11 30.09 -11.65 11.53
CA THR A 11 29.20 -12.16 10.47
C THR A 11 28.29 -11.07 9.95
N ALA A 12 27.65 -11.32 8.81
CA ALA A 12 26.59 -10.45 8.27
C ALA A 12 25.47 -10.18 9.28
N THR A 13 25.06 -11.21 10.03
CA THR A 13 24.03 -11.08 11.08
C THR A 13 24.47 -10.14 12.20
N ASP A 14 25.76 -10.12 12.58
CA ASP A 14 26.25 -9.20 13.61
C ASP A 14 26.19 -7.74 13.16
N LEU A 15 26.51 -7.48 11.90
CA LEU A 15 26.37 -6.15 11.30
C LEU A 15 24.90 -5.71 11.21
N CYS A 16 24.00 -6.60 10.77
CA CYS A 16 22.56 -6.34 10.75
C CYS A 16 22.03 -6.06 12.17
N ASN A 17 22.44 -6.82 13.15
CA ASN A 17 22.08 -6.60 14.55
C ASN A 17 22.58 -5.24 15.07
N PHE A 18 23.79 -4.82 14.67
CA PHE A 18 24.33 -3.51 15.03
C PHE A 18 23.51 -2.36 14.47
N SER A 19 23.04 -2.49 13.22
CA SER A 19 22.18 -1.48 12.60
C SER A 19 20.84 -1.31 13.32
N GLU A 20 20.35 -2.38 13.97
CA GLU A 20 19.11 -2.37 14.75
C GLU A 20 19.35 -1.89 16.21
N CYS A 21 20.45 -2.32 16.83
CA CYS A 21 20.75 -2.00 18.22
C CYS A 21 22.25 -2.17 18.54
N GLN A 22 22.97 -1.07 18.69
CA GLN A 22 24.40 -1.08 19.02
C GLN A 22 24.68 -1.78 20.38
N TYR A 23 23.80 -1.56 21.36
CA TYR A 23 23.91 -2.23 22.67
C TYR A 23 23.89 -3.75 22.57
N LEU A 24 23.09 -4.31 21.68
CA LEU A 24 23.02 -5.76 21.41
C LEU A 24 24.41 -6.27 21.00
N SER A 25 25.06 -5.61 20.02
CA SER A 25 26.36 -6.03 19.49
C SER A 25 27.48 -5.93 20.53
N LEU A 26 27.48 -4.90 21.40
CA LEU A 26 28.40 -4.79 22.51
C LEU A 26 28.20 -5.92 23.55
N ARG A 27 26.95 -6.25 23.87
CA ARG A 27 26.62 -7.38 24.73
C ARG A 27 27.06 -8.71 24.15
N ASP A 28 26.84 -8.93 22.87
CA ASP A 28 27.26 -10.13 22.15
C ASP A 28 28.78 -10.28 22.17
N LYS A 29 29.53 -9.18 21.97
CA LYS A 29 30.98 -9.21 22.09
C LYS A 29 31.43 -9.57 23.53
N ARG A 30 30.82 -8.95 24.52
CA ARG A 30 31.12 -9.22 25.93
C ARG A 30 30.83 -10.67 26.30
N ALA A 31 29.77 -11.27 25.77
CA ALA A 31 29.40 -12.66 25.99
C ALA A 31 30.40 -13.69 25.42
N LEU A 32 31.35 -13.25 24.54
CA LEU A 32 32.47 -14.11 24.12
C LEU A 32 33.54 -14.30 25.18
N PHE A 33 33.60 -13.40 26.18
CA PHE A 33 34.62 -13.36 27.22
C PHE A 33 34.06 -13.61 28.62
N GLU A 34 32.74 -13.40 28.82
CA GLU A 34 32.06 -13.55 30.10
C GLU A 34 30.82 -14.47 29.94
N PRO A 35 30.50 -15.31 30.93
CA PRO A 35 29.31 -16.16 30.92
C PRO A 35 28.04 -15.31 31.13
N LEU A 36 27.46 -14.74 30.07
CA LEU A 36 26.23 -13.96 30.14
C LEU A 36 25.02 -14.82 29.74
N LYS A 37 23.97 -14.79 30.58
CA LYS A 37 22.72 -15.52 30.27
C LYS A 37 21.92 -14.81 29.21
N ARG A 38 21.68 -15.50 28.10
CA ARG A 38 20.78 -15.07 27.03
C ARG A 38 19.34 -15.48 27.32
N THR A 39 18.38 -14.76 26.80
CA THR A 39 16.98 -15.20 26.78
C THR A 39 16.86 -16.40 25.83
N GLU A 40 16.24 -17.48 26.29
CA GLU A 40 15.96 -18.65 25.47
C GLU A 40 15.03 -18.31 24.32
N LYS A 41 15.21 -18.98 23.18
CA LYS A 41 14.27 -18.86 22.06
C LYS A 41 12.93 -19.42 22.49
N ASP A 42 11.85 -18.72 22.22
CA ASP A 42 10.50 -19.25 22.36
C ASP A 42 10.16 -20.17 21.17
N ALA A 43 9.11 -20.95 21.31
CA ALA A 43 8.70 -21.93 20.30
C ALA A 43 8.37 -21.27 18.93
N GLN A 44 7.90 -20.03 18.94
CA GLN A 44 7.66 -19.26 17.71
C GLN A 44 8.97 -18.92 16.98
N ALA A 45 10.01 -18.48 17.71
CA ALA A 45 11.31 -18.19 17.11
C ALA A 45 11.99 -19.47 16.56
N GLU A 46 11.78 -20.61 17.23
CA GLU A 46 12.24 -21.92 16.74
C GLU A 46 11.51 -22.33 15.46
N LEU A 47 10.19 -22.16 15.40
CA LEU A 47 9.37 -22.41 14.23
C LEU A 47 9.83 -21.57 13.03
N ILE A 48 10.01 -20.25 13.21
CA ILE A 48 10.49 -19.35 12.16
C ILE A 48 11.88 -19.78 11.65
N THR A 49 12.78 -20.20 12.55
CA THR A 49 14.11 -20.70 12.17
C THR A 49 13.99 -21.97 11.33
N ARG A 50 13.13 -22.92 11.72
CA ARG A 50 12.88 -24.16 10.98
C ARG A 50 12.31 -23.88 9.58
N LYS A 51 11.28 -23.05 9.49
CA LYS A 51 10.66 -22.65 8.20
C LYS A 51 11.66 -21.95 7.28
N GLY A 52 12.57 -21.15 7.83
CA GLY A 52 13.67 -20.54 7.06
C GLY A 52 14.57 -21.59 6.42
N SER A 53 15.01 -22.57 7.18
CA SER A 53 15.85 -23.67 6.69
C SER A 53 15.11 -24.57 5.67
N GLU A 54 13.82 -24.78 5.85
CA GLU A 54 12.98 -25.51 4.89
C GLU A 54 12.86 -24.76 3.55
N HIS A 55 12.73 -23.42 3.61
CA HIS A 55 12.67 -22.60 2.41
C HIS A 55 13.98 -22.64 1.60
N GLU A 56 15.12 -22.55 2.26
CA GLU A 56 16.43 -22.66 1.65
C GLU A 56 16.62 -24.03 0.96
N LYS A 57 16.26 -25.14 1.65
CA LYS A 57 16.31 -26.50 1.07
C LYS A 57 15.38 -26.67 -0.12
N ARG A 58 14.18 -26.12 -0.07
CA ARG A 58 13.22 -26.16 -1.18
C ARG A 58 13.76 -25.44 -2.41
N TYR A 59 14.45 -24.33 -2.24
CA TYR A 59 15.12 -23.65 -3.36
C TYR A 59 16.26 -24.50 -3.96
N LEU A 60 17.04 -25.19 -3.12
CA LEU A 60 18.06 -26.13 -3.57
C LEU A 60 17.46 -27.29 -4.38
N GLU A 61 16.34 -27.86 -3.90
CA GLU A 61 15.60 -28.91 -4.62
C GLU A 61 15.04 -28.43 -5.95
N LYS A 62 14.52 -27.20 -5.98
CA LYS A 62 14.05 -26.56 -7.23
C LYS A 62 15.19 -26.43 -8.24
N LEU A 63 16.38 -25.97 -7.86
CA LEU A 63 17.53 -25.91 -8.75
C LEU A 63 17.88 -27.29 -9.32
N ARG A 64 17.92 -28.32 -8.47
CA ARG A 64 18.22 -29.70 -8.87
C ARG A 64 17.17 -30.29 -9.82
N SER A 65 15.89 -30.05 -9.57
CA SER A 65 14.79 -30.54 -10.43
C SER A 65 14.78 -29.92 -11.83
N HIS A 66 15.29 -28.69 -11.97
CA HIS A 66 15.45 -28.01 -13.25
C HIS A 66 16.79 -28.36 -13.95
N GLY A 67 17.50 -29.39 -13.48
CA GLY A 67 18.75 -29.86 -14.10
C GLY A 67 19.96 -28.95 -13.84
N THR A 68 19.88 -28.04 -12.91
CA THR A 68 20.99 -27.15 -12.52
C THR A 68 21.72 -27.74 -11.32
N PRO A 69 22.96 -28.29 -11.49
CA PRO A 69 23.69 -28.89 -10.38
C PRO A 69 24.17 -27.81 -9.38
N ALA A 70 23.89 -28.04 -8.11
CA ALA A 70 24.48 -27.27 -7.02
C ALA A 70 25.52 -28.11 -6.28
N TYR A 71 26.75 -27.61 -6.24
CA TYR A 71 27.83 -28.22 -5.50
C TYR A 71 27.75 -27.87 -4.02
N GLU A 72 27.93 -28.85 -3.15
CA GLU A 72 27.91 -28.68 -1.69
C GLU A 72 29.30 -28.98 -1.12
N PRO A 73 30.07 -27.97 -0.71
CA PRO A 73 31.40 -28.18 -0.14
C PRO A 73 31.33 -28.93 1.18
N THR A 74 32.32 -29.81 1.43
CA THR A 74 32.43 -30.52 2.70
C THR A 74 33.43 -29.79 3.59
N TYR A 75 32.99 -29.35 4.76
CA TYR A 75 33.82 -28.61 5.72
C TYR A 75 34.17 -29.45 6.96
N CYS A 76 35.30 -29.13 7.59
CA CYS A 76 35.71 -29.72 8.86
C CYS A 76 34.94 -29.08 10.05
N ILE A 77 34.66 -29.84 11.10
CA ILE A 77 34.04 -29.31 12.32
C ILE A 77 35.05 -29.45 13.48
N PRO A 78 35.33 -28.38 14.28
CA PRO A 78 34.77 -27.02 14.21
C PRO A 78 35.31 -26.23 13.01
N HIS A 79 34.46 -25.34 12.49
CA HIS A 79 34.78 -24.52 11.32
C HIS A 79 35.96 -23.57 11.61
N ASP A 80 36.98 -23.64 10.75
CA ASP A 80 38.07 -22.65 10.67
C ASP A 80 37.85 -21.79 9.41
N PRO A 81 37.38 -20.52 9.54
CA PRO A 81 37.03 -19.70 8.41
C PRO A 81 38.11 -19.55 7.36
N MET A 82 39.37 -19.47 7.78
CA MET A 82 40.52 -19.29 6.88
C MET A 82 40.79 -20.53 6.03
N LYS A 83 40.73 -21.72 6.66
CA LYS A 83 40.96 -22.99 5.96
C LYS A 83 39.80 -23.35 5.06
N GLU A 84 38.59 -23.12 5.48
CA GLU A 84 37.40 -23.54 4.76
C GLU A 84 37.09 -22.63 3.54
N THR A 85 37.49 -21.35 3.61
CA THR A 85 37.47 -20.48 2.43
C THR A 85 38.34 -21.04 1.28
N THR A 86 39.43 -21.80 1.57
CA THR A 86 40.23 -22.47 0.53
C THR A 86 39.46 -23.58 -0.17
N VAL A 87 38.54 -24.28 0.53
CA VAL A 87 37.65 -25.29 -0.07
C VAL A 87 36.66 -24.63 -1.01
N THR A 88 36.07 -23.50 -0.58
CA THR A 88 35.23 -22.70 -1.46
C THR A 88 35.97 -22.20 -2.70
N LEU A 89 37.21 -21.69 -2.54
CA LEU A 89 38.02 -21.24 -3.68
C LEU A 89 38.29 -22.35 -4.68
N ALA A 90 38.52 -23.59 -4.22
CA ALA A 90 38.66 -24.72 -5.12
C ALA A 90 37.38 -24.96 -5.95
N ALA A 91 36.22 -24.98 -5.29
CA ALA A 91 34.92 -25.13 -5.96
C ALA A 91 34.60 -23.97 -6.94
N LEU A 92 34.98 -22.72 -6.59
CA LEU A 92 34.87 -21.57 -7.51
C LEU A 92 35.70 -21.80 -8.78
N LYS A 93 36.94 -22.30 -8.66
CA LYS A 93 37.83 -22.58 -9.81
C LYS A 93 37.33 -23.72 -10.71
N GLU A 94 36.61 -24.69 -10.13
CA GLU A 94 35.98 -25.77 -10.87
C GLU A 94 34.78 -25.28 -11.73
N GLY A 95 34.23 -24.10 -11.44
CA GLY A 95 33.22 -23.45 -12.27
C GLY A 95 31.82 -24.04 -12.16
N HIS A 96 31.43 -24.58 -11.02
CA HIS A 96 30.09 -25.12 -10.78
C HIS A 96 29.00 -24.05 -11.00
N PRO A 97 27.83 -24.39 -11.60
CA PRO A 97 26.73 -23.45 -11.83
C PRO A 97 26.21 -22.76 -10.55
N TYR A 98 26.11 -23.55 -9.47
CA TYR A 98 25.81 -23.06 -8.14
C TYR A 98 26.70 -23.74 -7.10
N ILE A 99 27.06 -23.00 -6.05
CA ILE A 99 27.73 -23.54 -4.86
C ILE A 99 26.82 -23.24 -3.67
N TYR A 100 26.37 -24.28 -2.97
CA TYR A 100 25.48 -24.21 -1.83
C TYR A 100 26.28 -24.12 -0.53
N GLN A 101 25.87 -23.24 0.44
CA GLN A 101 26.52 -23.06 1.74
C GLN A 101 28.03 -22.75 1.62
N ALA A 102 28.38 -21.75 0.84
CA ALA A 102 29.75 -21.37 0.55
C ALA A 102 30.38 -20.58 1.72
N MET A 103 31.46 -21.09 2.33
CA MET A 103 32.22 -20.40 3.36
C MET A 103 33.10 -19.29 2.75
N LEU A 104 32.93 -18.08 3.21
CA LEU A 104 33.67 -16.89 2.75
C LEU A 104 34.32 -16.19 3.95
N SER A 105 35.56 -15.69 3.79
CA SER A 105 36.23 -14.89 4.81
C SER A 105 37.17 -13.84 4.21
N LYS A 106 37.32 -12.69 4.93
CA LYS A 106 38.23 -11.58 4.60
C LYS A 106 38.63 -10.89 5.90
N GLY A 107 39.88 -11.06 6.36
CA GLY A 107 40.33 -10.53 7.64
C GLY A 107 39.53 -11.07 8.82
N HIS A 108 38.83 -10.20 9.55
CA HIS A 108 37.99 -10.58 10.70
C HIS A 108 36.51 -10.80 10.32
N LEU A 109 36.18 -10.73 9.05
CA LEU A 109 34.83 -10.95 8.55
C LEU A 109 34.71 -12.36 7.97
N TRP A 110 33.59 -13.04 8.25
CA TRP A 110 33.32 -14.36 7.72
C TRP A 110 31.84 -14.69 7.69
N GLY A 111 31.47 -15.65 6.88
CA GLY A 111 30.11 -16.14 6.86
C GLY A 111 29.90 -17.26 5.87
N LEU A 112 28.75 -17.89 5.98
CA LEU A 112 28.28 -18.93 5.09
C LEU A 112 27.21 -18.31 4.19
N SER A 113 27.49 -18.17 2.91
CA SER A 113 26.51 -17.68 1.91
C SER A 113 25.60 -18.84 1.53
N ASP A 114 24.28 -18.62 1.47
CA ASP A 114 23.33 -19.68 1.12
C ASP A 114 23.69 -20.28 -0.24
N PHE A 115 23.86 -19.43 -1.26
CA PHE A 115 24.29 -19.86 -2.59
C PHE A 115 25.23 -18.85 -3.24
N LEU A 116 26.15 -19.36 -4.08
CA LEU A 116 26.88 -18.58 -5.07
C LEU A 116 26.45 -19.05 -6.46
N LYS A 117 26.00 -18.15 -7.31
CA LYS A 117 25.53 -18.36 -8.67
C LYS A 117 26.62 -17.96 -9.66
N ARG A 118 27.02 -18.87 -10.57
CA ARG A 118 27.94 -18.55 -11.66
C ARG A 118 27.26 -17.62 -12.67
N VAL A 119 28.02 -16.63 -13.13
CA VAL A 119 27.64 -15.70 -14.21
C VAL A 119 28.78 -15.60 -15.23
N GLU A 120 28.44 -15.43 -16.51
CA GLU A 120 29.41 -15.43 -17.60
C GLU A 120 30.10 -14.03 -17.74
N THR A 121 30.70 -13.57 -16.64
CA THR A 121 31.41 -12.30 -16.58
C THR A 121 32.86 -12.55 -16.17
N LYS A 122 33.83 -12.05 -16.95
CA LYS A 122 35.25 -12.27 -16.77
C LYS A 122 35.75 -11.84 -15.38
N SER A 123 36.53 -12.70 -14.74
CA SER A 123 37.19 -12.50 -13.44
C SER A 123 38.55 -13.19 -13.40
N ASP A 124 39.21 -13.23 -12.24
CA ASP A 124 40.46 -13.99 -12.06
C ASP A 124 40.25 -15.52 -12.11
N LEU A 125 38.99 -15.98 -12.05
CA LEU A 125 38.64 -17.40 -12.22
C LEU A 125 38.60 -17.82 -13.71
N GLY A 126 38.54 -16.86 -14.65
CA GLY A 126 38.42 -17.09 -16.08
C GLY A 126 37.35 -16.22 -16.76
N ASN A 127 36.64 -16.80 -17.74
CA ASN A 127 35.56 -16.08 -18.44
C ASN A 127 34.24 -16.06 -17.66
N PHE A 128 34.24 -16.33 -16.38
CA PHE A 128 33.09 -16.34 -15.49
C PHE A 128 33.46 -15.74 -14.13
N SER A 129 32.43 -15.43 -13.36
CA SER A 129 32.50 -15.00 -11.96
C SER A 129 31.32 -15.57 -11.19
N TYR A 130 31.18 -15.19 -9.92
CA TYR A 130 30.05 -15.59 -9.08
C TYR A 130 29.35 -14.38 -8.46
N GLU A 131 28.07 -14.54 -8.23
CA GLU A 131 27.19 -13.59 -7.53
C GLU A 131 26.49 -14.30 -6.37
N VAL A 132 26.21 -13.52 -5.30
CA VAL A 132 25.62 -14.04 -4.07
C VAL A 132 24.10 -14.18 -4.25
N VAL A 133 23.55 -15.32 -3.79
CA VAL A 133 22.10 -15.54 -3.68
C VAL A 133 21.80 -15.97 -2.25
N ASP A 134 20.89 -15.23 -1.60
CA ASP A 134 20.48 -15.47 -0.22
C ASP A 134 18.96 -15.69 -0.15
N THR A 135 18.49 -16.55 0.74
CA THR A 135 17.08 -16.94 0.83
C THR A 135 16.39 -16.30 2.03
N LYS A 136 15.18 -15.81 1.85
CA LYS A 136 14.39 -15.17 2.91
C LYS A 136 12.93 -15.59 2.85
N LEU A 137 12.35 -15.96 4.01
CA LEU A 137 10.94 -16.30 4.10
C LEU A 137 10.00 -15.12 3.80
N GLY A 138 10.43 -13.90 4.15
CA GLY A 138 9.59 -12.71 3.99
C GLY A 138 9.51 -12.24 2.54
N LYS A 139 8.34 -11.76 2.13
CA LYS A 139 8.13 -11.11 0.82
C LYS A 139 8.53 -9.63 0.83
N THR A 140 8.56 -9.00 2.00
CA THR A 140 8.87 -7.57 2.16
C THR A 140 10.38 -7.36 2.19
N HIS A 141 10.87 -6.49 1.33
CA HIS A 141 12.28 -6.11 1.29
C HIS A 141 12.66 -5.32 2.56
N LYS A 142 13.76 -5.73 3.20
CA LYS A 142 14.32 -5.04 4.36
C LYS A 142 15.71 -4.50 4.02
N ALA A 143 16.05 -3.33 4.55
CA ALA A 143 17.38 -2.74 4.38
C ALA A 143 18.51 -3.71 4.84
N THR A 144 18.25 -4.52 5.86
CA THR A 144 19.18 -5.54 6.36
C THR A 144 19.51 -6.61 5.32
N TYR A 145 18.65 -6.88 4.32
CA TYR A 145 18.95 -7.82 3.24
C TYR A 145 20.05 -7.28 2.33
N ALA A 146 19.95 -5.99 1.93
CA ALA A 146 21.00 -5.35 1.14
C ALA A 146 22.34 -5.32 1.88
N LEU A 147 22.34 -5.06 3.19
CA LEU A 147 23.55 -5.09 4.02
C LEU A 147 24.21 -6.49 4.02
N GLN A 148 23.40 -7.54 4.15
CA GLN A 148 23.88 -8.93 4.13
C GLN A 148 24.47 -9.31 2.77
N LEU A 149 23.80 -8.92 1.67
CA LEU A 149 24.30 -9.15 0.30
C LEU A 149 25.62 -8.40 0.05
N CYS A 150 25.74 -7.13 0.45
CA CYS A 150 27.00 -6.38 0.37
C CYS A 150 28.11 -7.03 1.17
N PHE A 151 27.81 -7.53 2.37
CA PHE A 151 28.77 -8.22 3.23
C PHE A 151 29.35 -9.47 2.53
N TYR A 152 28.51 -10.35 2.02
CA TYR A 152 28.99 -11.54 1.32
C TYR A 152 29.68 -11.20 -0.01
N SER A 153 29.24 -10.18 -0.73
CA SER A 153 29.89 -9.71 -1.96
C SER A 153 31.31 -9.18 -1.68
N GLU A 154 31.53 -8.46 -0.57
CA GLU A 154 32.86 -8.04 -0.14
C GLU A 154 33.77 -9.23 0.21
N LEU A 155 33.22 -10.30 0.79
CA LEU A 155 34.01 -11.50 1.12
C LEU A 155 34.34 -12.32 -0.14
N LEU A 156 33.49 -12.26 -1.16
CA LEU A 156 33.68 -12.98 -2.42
C LEU A 156 34.69 -12.27 -3.36
N GLU A 157 34.74 -10.93 -3.31
CA GLU A 157 35.60 -10.09 -4.13
C GLU A 157 37.05 -10.58 -4.22
N PRO A 158 37.79 -10.82 -3.10
CA PRO A 158 39.18 -11.22 -3.14
C PRO A 158 39.40 -12.64 -3.69
N LEU A 159 38.39 -13.48 -3.71
CA LEU A 159 38.49 -14.86 -4.22
C LEU A 159 38.37 -14.93 -5.75
N GLN A 160 37.76 -13.92 -6.38
CA GLN A 160 37.56 -13.86 -7.82
C GLN A 160 38.18 -12.60 -8.47
N GLY A 161 38.79 -11.69 -7.67
CA GLY A 161 39.43 -10.45 -8.16
C GLY A 161 38.44 -9.43 -8.73
N LYS A 162 37.13 -9.61 -8.47
CA LYS A 162 36.07 -8.75 -8.98
C LYS A 162 34.92 -8.67 -8.00
N MET A 163 34.44 -7.45 -7.72
CA MET A 163 33.20 -7.23 -6.97
C MET A 163 32.00 -7.74 -7.78
N PRO A 164 31.08 -8.53 -7.20
CA PRO A 164 29.81 -8.87 -7.83
C PRO A 164 29.03 -7.62 -8.24
N GLU A 165 28.48 -7.62 -9.44
CA GLU A 165 27.63 -6.52 -9.90
C GLU A 165 26.23 -6.59 -9.26
N TYR A 166 25.67 -7.79 -9.23
CA TYR A 166 24.40 -8.09 -8.59
C TYR A 166 24.57 -9.14 -7.49
N ALA A 167 23.60 -9.13 -6.60
CA ALA A 167 23.30 -10.22 -5.68
C ALA A 167 21.79 -10.37 -5.60
N TYR A 168 21.30 -11.53 -5.12
CA TYR A 168 19.87 -11.85 -5.20
C TYR A 168 19.30 -12.25 -3.86
N ILE A 169 18.05 -11.88 -3.62
CA ILE A 169 17.21 -12.44 -2.56
C ILE A 169 16.17 -13.35 -3.20
N VAL A 170 16.18 -14.62 -2.82
CA VAL A 170 15.07 -15.53 -3.10
C VAL A 170 14.04 -15.37 -1.99
N ASP A 171 12.96 -14.66 -2.28
CA ASP A 171 11.91 -14.36 -1.30
C ASP A 171 11.01 -15.58 -1.02
N GLY A 172 10.04 -15.39 -0.11
CA GLY A 172 9.11 -16.45 0.28
C GLY A 172 8.28 -17.02 -0.88
N THR A 173 8.17 -16.32 -2.01
CA THR A 173 7.48 -16.79 -3.22
C THR A 173 8.38 -17.65 -4.12
N GLY A 174 9.68 -17.70 -3.84
CA GLY A 174 10.66 -18.42 -4.65
C GLY A 174 11.18 -17.63 -5.86
N HIS A 175 10.86 -16.33 -5.96
CA HIS A 175 11.41 -15.44 -6.98
C HIS A 175 12.75 -14.87 -6.53
N ALA A 176 13.76 -14.93 -7.43
CA ALA A 176 15.07 -14.34 -7.20
C ALA A 176 15.06 -12.87 -7.64
N ARG A 177 15.11 -11.95 -6.69
CA ARG A 177 15.11 -10.50 -6.96
C ARG A 177 16.54 -9.95 -6.94
N PRO A 178 16.97 -9.25 -7.99
CA PRO A 178 18.31 -8.68 -8.08
C PRO A 178 18.46 -7.43 -7.21
N TYR A 179 19.62 -7.28 -6.57
CA TYR A 179 20.12 -6.09 -5.90
C TYR A 179 21.45 -5.69 -6.55
N ARG A 180 21.55 -4.49 -7.08
CA ARG A 180 22.78 -3.95 -7.59
C ARG A 180 23.65 -3.53 -6.40
N ILE A 181 24.79 -4.18 -6.23
CA ILE A 181 25.66 -3.98 -5.05
C ILE A 181 26.14 -2.53 -4.94
N ALA A 182 26.50 -1.89 -6.05
CA ALA A 182 26.98 -0.51 -6.07
C ALA A 182 26.00 0.50 -5.43
N ASP A 183 24.69 0.25 -5.47
CA ASP A 183 23.67 1.18 -4.95
C ASP A 183 23.65 1.22 -3.42
N TYR A 184 24.14 0.18 -2.75
CA TYR A 184 24.11 0.02 -1.29
C TYR A 184 25.49 0.03 -0.65
N TYR A 185 26.54 -0.16 -1.43
CA TYR A 185 27.88 -0.48 -0.94
C TYR A 185 28.51 0.66 -0.13
N ALA A 186 28.33 1.92 -0.52
CA ALA A 186 28.84 3.06 0.22
C ALA A 186 28.22 3.18 1.63
N TYR A 187 26.89 2.98 1.74
CA TYR A 187 26.21 2.94 3.03
C TYR A 187 26.68 1.75 3.87
N TYR A 188 26.79 0.57 3.27
CA TYR A 188 27.31 -0.62 3.92
C TYR A 188 28.73 -0.39 4.49
N GLN A 189 29.66 0.20 3.70
CA GLN A 189 31.02 0.49 4.16
C GLN A 189 31.03 1.42 5.37
N ASN A 190 30.28 2.53 5.33
CA ASN A 190 30.20 3.45 6.46
C ASN A 190 29.68 2.76 7.73
N LEU A 191 28.61 1.95 7.62
CA LEU A 191 28.06 1.21 8.75
C LEU A 191 29.03 0.15 9.27
N LYS A 192 29.74 -0.55 8.37
CA LYS A 192 30.76 -1.55 8.75
C LYS A 192 31.92 -0.89 9.50
N ASP A 193 32.40 0.25 9.05
CA ASP A 193 33.50 0.98 9.66
C ASP A 193 33.08 1.48 11.07
N GLU A 194 31.88 2.00 11.24
CA GLU A 194 31.30 2.35 12.53
C GLU A 194 31.16 1.11 13.45
N PHE A 195 30.66 -0.01 12.92
CA PHE A 195 30.54 -1.27 13.63
C PHE A 195 31.89 -1.77 14.16
N VAL A 196 32.90 -1.83 13.29
CA VAL A 196 34.25 -2.30 13.64
C VAL A 196 34.91 -1.34 14.63
N ALA A 197 34.79 -0.02 14.45
CA ALA A 197 35.34 0.99 15.37
C ALA A 197 34.68 0.90 16.76
N THR A 198 33.34 0.82 16.81
CA THR A 198 32.57 0.71 18.07
C THR A 198 32.94 -0.55 18.83
N LEU A 199 33.04 -1.68 18.14
CA LEU A 199 33.37 -2.94 18.82
C LEU A 199 34.86 -3.03 19.26
N ASN A 200 35.77 -2.36 18.54
CA ASN A 200 37.20 -2.42 18.88
C ASN A 200 37.67 -1.25 19.75
N ALA A 201 36.78 -0.34 20.14
CA ALA A 201 37.11 0.72 21.10
C ALA A 201 37.59 0.11 22.42
N THR A 202 38.70 0.62 22.94
CA THR A 202 39.31 0.18 24.25
C THR A 202 38.50 0.67 25.44
N ASP A 203 37.82 1.81 25.30
CA ASP A 203 36.91 2.37 26.30
C ASP A 203 35.63 2.88 25.56
N PRO A 204 34.69 1.98 25.23
CA PRO A 204 33.49 2.39 24.55
C PRO A 204 32.66 3.31 25.44
N ALA A 205 32.20 4.42 24.91
CA ALA A 205 31.23 5.29 25.58
C ALA A 205 30.07 4.41 26.16
N PRO A 206 29.62 4.68 27.40
CA PRO A 206 28.58 3.86 28.01
C PRO A 206 27.28 3.96 27.21
N ILE A 207 27.04 2.96 26.37
CA ILE A 207 25.78 2.82 25.64
C ILE A 207 24.78 2.11 26.56
N THR A 208 23.67 2.79 26.87
CA THR A 208 22.56 2.20 27.66
C THR A 208 21.51 1.61 26.70
N PRO A 209 20.81 0.53 27.09
CA PRO A 209 19.78 -0.07 26.23
C PRO A 209 18.60 0.88 26.10
N ASP A 210 18.26 1.27 24.87
CA ASP A 210 17.03 2.01 24.53
C ASP A 210 16.07 1.10 23.74
N PRO A 211 14.77 1.04 24.07
CA PRO A 211 13.82 0.17 23.39
C PRO A 211 13.68 0.50 21.90
N CYS A 212 13.80 -0.51 21.07
CA CYS A 212 13.61 -0.47 19.61
C CYS A 212 12.73 -1.63 19.12
N ALA A 213 12.38 -1.63 17.85
CA ALA A 213 11.53 -2.67 17.24
C ALA A 213 12.13 -4.07 17.36
N HIS A 214 13.47 -4.18 17.31
CA HIS A 214 14.19 -5.45 17.41
C HIS A 214 14.08 -6.11 18.81
N CYS A 215 13.71 -5.38 19.84
CA CYS A 215 13.65 -5.91 21.22
C CYS A 215 12.69 -7.09 21.40
N SER A 216 11.64 -7.19 20.57
CA SER A 216 10.65 -8.28 20.62
C SER A 216 11.25 -9.66 20.34
N ILE A 217 12.28 -9.72 19.49
CA ILE A 217 12.96 -10.95 19.06
C ILE A 217 14.39 -11.08 19.61
N CYS A 218 14.87 -10.07 20.37
CA CYS A 218 16.24 -9.99 20.85
C CYS A 218 16.54 -11.00 21.96
N HIS A 219 17.66 -11.70 21.84
CA HIS A 219 18.12 -12.66 22.85
C HIS A 219 18.68 -11.99 24.15
N TRP A 220 18.71 -10.66 24.22
CA TRP A 220 18.99 -9.90 25.45
C TRP A 220 17.72 -9.27 26.05
N ARG A 221 16.53 -9.60 25.54
CA ARG A 221 15.24 -9.01 25.93
C ARG A 221 15.03 -9.02 27.45
N THR A 222 15.26 -10.17 28.11
CA THR A 222 15.09 -10.30 29.56
C THR A 222 16.04 -9.38 30.31
N HIS A 223 17.32 -9.33 29.91
CA HIS A 223 18.30 -8.44 30.52
C HIS A 223 17.91 -6.95 30.37
N CYS A 224 17.53 -6.52 29.17
CA CYS A 224 17.14 -5.13 28.96
C CYS A 224 15.87 -4.77 29.74
N ASN A 225 14.87 -5.67 29.80
CA ASN A 225 13.65 -5.45 30.57
C ASN A 225 13.95 -5.25 32.07
N ASN A 226 14.83 -6.08 32.68
CA ASN A 226 15.24 -5.94 34.05
C ASN A 226 15.97 -4.60 34.28
N HIS A 227 16.89 -4.24 33.37
CA HIS A 227 17.57 -2.95 33.42
C HIS A 227 16.60 -1.77 33.38
N TRP A 228 15.60 -1.79 32.49
CA TRP A 228 14.60 -0.71 32.42
C TRP A 228 13.69 -0.66 33.63
N GLU A 229 13.47 -1.80 34.29
CA GLU A 229 12.69 -1.86 35.54
C GLU A 229 13.48 -1.28 36.69
N GLU A 230 14.76 -1.69 36.86
CA GLU A 230 15.67 -1.20 37.91
C GLU A 230 15.96 0.30 37.73
N ALA A 231 16.13 0.77 36.51
CA ALA A 231 16.38 2.18 36.18
C ALA A 231 15.13 3.06 36.21
N ASP A 232 13.94 2.53 36.51
CA ASP A 232 12.66 3.23 36.45
C ASP A 232 12.46 3.96 35.10
N HIS A 233 12.81 3.27 34.01
CA HIS A 233 12.97 3.86 32.69
C HIS A 233 11.63 4.32 32.11
N LEU A 234 11.62 5.48 31.42
CA LEU A 234 10.41 6.04 30.81
C LEU A 234 9.66 5.10 29.85
N SER A 235 10.33 4.11 29.26
CA SER A 235 9.68 3.12 28.39
C SER A 235 8.64 2.25 29.11
N ARG A 236 8.66 2.24 30.44
CA ARG A 236 7.69 1.51 31.28
C ARG A 236 6.37 2.26 31.42
N VAL A 237 6.33 3.55 31.08
CA VAL A 237 5.07 4.32 31.08
C VAL A 237 4.19 3.80 29.93
N ALA A 238 3.01 3.32 30.27
CA ALA A 238 2.09 2.75 29.28
C ALA A 238 1.76 3.77 28.16
N ARG A 239 1.79 3.31 26.91
CA ARG A 239 1.44 4.12 25.73
C ARG A 239 2.41 5.28 25.45
N ILE A 240 3.60 5.31 26.03
CA ILE A 240 4.64 6.26 25.63
C ILE A 240 5.30 5.84 24.31
N THR A 241 5.49 6.78 23.40
CA THR A 241 6.20 6.54 22.13
C THR A 241 7.68 6.91 22.22
N GLY A 242 8.54 6.35 21.34
CA GLY A 242 9.95 6.69 21.26
C GLY A 242 10.23 8.19 21.12
N PRO A 243 9.56 8.91 20.16
CA PRO A 243 9.71 10.36 20.05
C PRO A 243 9.31 11.14 21.31
N GLN A 244 8.23 10.74 22.01
CA GLN A 244 7.81 11.37 23.27
C GLN A 244 8.87 11.17 24.35
N ARG A 245 9.42 9.96 24.48
CA ARG A 245 10.49 9.64 25.42
C ARG A 245 11.74 10.49 25.17
N LYS A 246 12.20 10.59 23.91
CA LYS A 246 13.34 11.45 23.55
C LYS A 246 13.13 12.92 23.93
N ARG A 247 11.91 13.44 23.74
CA ARG A 247 11.58 14.84 24.12
C ARG A 247 11.65 15.05 25.64
N LEU A 248 11.15 14.08 26.43
CA LEU A 248 11.23 14.12 27.90
C LEU A 248 12.70 14.07 28.37
N VAL A 249 13.50 13.13 27.84
CA VAL A 249 14.93 13.02 28.17
C VAL A 249 15.71 14.30 27.85
N ASN A 250 15.43 14.95 26.73
CA ASN A 250 16.07 16.21 26.35
C ASN A 250 15.75 17.38 27.31
N THR A 251 14.71 17.28 28.13
CA THR A 251 14.37 18.27 29.17
C THR A 251 14.79 17.82 30.58
N GLY A 252 15.57 16.73 30.69
CA GLY A 252 16.06 16.21 31.95
C GLY A 252 15.13 15.25 32.71
N ILE A 253 13.97 14.90 32.09
CA ILE A 253 13.03 13.92 32.64
C ILE A 253 13.43 12.55 32.09
N THR A 254 14.14 11.73 32.88
CA THR A 254 14.72 10.46 32.44
C THR A 254 14.05 9.23 33.02
N THR A 255 13.29 9.40 34.15
CA THR A 255 12.63 8.27 34.85
C THR A 255 11.12 8.48 34.93
N MET A 256 10.38 7.37 35.15
CA MET A 256 8.93 7.41 35.38
C MET A 256 8.58 8.21 36.66
N ALA A 257 9.36 8.07 37.70
CA ALA A 257 9.18 8.82 38.95
C ALA A 257 9.37 10.34 38.75
N GLN A 258 10.40 10.75 38.01
CA GLN A 258 10.60 12.16 37.65
C GLN A 258 9.42 12.70 36.81
N LEU A 259 8.93 11.93 35.86
CA LEU A 259 7.75 12.32 35.07
C LEU A 259 6.52 12.48 35.96
N ALA A 260 6.26 11.54 36.87
CA ALA A 260 5.13 11.56 37.78
C ALA A 260 5.18 12.76 38.74
N ALA A 261 6.37 13.15 39.21
CA ALA A 261 6.56 14.27 40.12
C ALA A 261 6.72 15.65 39.47
N HIS A 262 6.84 15.71 38.13
CA HIS A 262 7.14 16.95 37.43
C HIS A 262 5.98 17.94 37.49
N ASP A 263 6.20 19.15 38.07
CA ASP A 263 5.17 20.18 38.17
C ASP A 263 5.39 21.38 37.24
N GLY A 264 6.38 21.29 36.33
CA GLY A 264 6.69 22.30 35.33
C GLY A 264 5.82 22.23 34.07
N SER A 265 6.07 23.19 33.17
CA SER A 265 5.45 23.23 31.85
C SER A 265 5.80 21.99 31.00
N PRO A 266 4.92 21.60 30.07
CA PRO A 266 5.23 20.54 29.12
C PRO A 266 6.50 20.85 28.31
N PRO A 267 7.32 19.83 27.96
CA PRO A 267 8.44 19.99 27.04
C PRO A 267 8.02 20.60 25.71
N GLU A 268 8.91 21.36 25.09
CA GLU A 268 8.71 21.91 23.75
C GLU A 268 8.37 20.77 22.76
N LYS A 269 7.41 20.99 21.89
CA LYS A 269 6.92 20.01 20.90
C LYS A 269 6.22 18.77 21.50
N LEU A 270 5.79 18.81 22.79
CA LEU A 270 4.91 17.81 23.39
C LEU A 270 3.60 18.52 23.80
N ALA A 271 2.48 18.11 23.19
CA ALA A 271 1.19 18.74 23.46
C ALA A 271 0.82 18.64 24.96
N PRO A 272 0.29 19.68 25.59
CA PRO A 272 -0.03 19.69 27.02
C PRO A 272 -0.90 18.50 27.43
N ARG A 273 -1.95 18.19 26.65
CA ARG A 273 -2.83 17.04 26.90
C ARG A 273 -2.08 15.70 26.92
N ILE A 274 -1.12 15.50 25.98
CA ILE A 274 -0.32 14.28 25.93
C ILE A 274 0.61 14.22 27.15
N PHE A 275 1.23 15.33 27.51
CA PHE A 275 2.11 15.40 28.67
C PHE A 275 1.36 15.08 29.97
N THR A 276 0.19 15.70 30.21
CA THR A 276 -0.67 15.42 31.35
C THR A 276 -1.08 13.95 31.39
N ARG A 277 -1.49 13.38 30.29
CA ARG A 277 -1.80 11.94 30.18
C ARG A 277 -0.64 11.05 30.61
N LEU A 278 0.57 11.30 30.11
CA LEU A 278 1.75 10.51 30.42
C LEU A 278 2.16 10.66 31.89
N LYS A 279 2.07 11.87 32.44
CA LYS A 279 2.31 12.17 33.85
C LYS A 279 1.36 11.43 34.79
N GLU A 280 0.07 11.47 34.49
CA GLU A 280 -0.95 10.78 35.28
C GLU A 280 -0.82 9.25 35.16
N GLN A 281 -0.50 8.75 33.96
CA GLN A 281 -0.21 7.34 33.74
C GLN A 281 0.97 6.87 34.56
N ALA A 282 2.05 7.63 34.58
CA ALA A 282 3.24 7.34 35.41
C ALA A 282 2.89 7.32 36.91
N ARG A 283 2.13 8.31 37.39
CA ARG A 283 1.65 8.35 38.78
C ARG A 283 0.84 7.10 39.13
N LEU A 284 -0.11 6.73 38.31
CA LEU A 284 -0.98 5.59 38.55
C LEU A 284 -0.21 4.26 38.58
N GLN A 285 0.75 4.09 37.68
CA GLN A 285 1.60 2.89 37.64
C GLN A 285 2.48 2.76 38.89
N ILE A 286 2.99 3.87 39.42
CA ILE A 286 3.77 3.87 40.69
C ILE A 286 2.87 3.48 41.84
N VAL A 287 1.69 4.06 41.99
CA VAL A 287 0.71 3.77 43.06
C VAL A 287 0.21 2.32 42.97
N GLY A 288 -0.07 1.84 41.78
CA GLY A 288 -0.65 0.52 41.53
C GLY A 288 0.40 -0.60 41.42
N LYS A 289 1.67 -0.36 41.73
CA LYS A 289 2.76 -1.37 41.59
C LYS A 289 2.49 -2.63 42.42
N GLU A 290 2.01 -2.48 43.65
CA GLU A 290 1.70 -3.61 44.55
C GLU A 290 0.25 -4.11 44.35
N ASN A 291 -0.70 -3.18 44.25
CA ASN A 291 -2.13 -3.49 44.08
C ASN A 291 -2.67 -2.84 42.81
N PRO A 292 -3.07 -3.63 41.80
CA PRO A 292 -3.64 -3.08 40.57
C PRO A 292 -4.78 -2.12 40.86
N THR A 293 -4.70 -0.95 40.26
CA THR A 293 -5.70 0.11 40.42
C THR A 293 -5.99 0.81 39.08
N PHE A 294 -7.11 1.53 39.01
CA PHE A 294 -7.48 2.32 37.85
C PHE A 294 -8.01 3.68 38.27
N SER A 295 -8.07 4.60 37.32
CA SER A 295 -8.72 5.90 37.47
C SER A 295 -9.56 6.23 36.23
N PHE A 296 -10.68 6.91 36.43
CA PHE A 296 -11.49 7.44 35.34
C PHE A 296 -10.80 8.65 34.70
N VAL A 297 -10.89 8.73 33.37
CA VAL A 297 -10.51 9.94 32.62
C VAL A 297 -11.67 10.93 32.68
N HIS A 298 -11.39 12.18 33.04
CA HIS A 298 -12.46 13.21 33.08
C HIS A 298 -12.97 13.48 31.64
N PRO A 299 -14.29 13.68 31.42
CA PRO A 299 -14.85 14.01 30.12
C PRO A 299 -14.18 15.19 29.42
N ASP A 300 -13.88 16.28 30.17
CA ASP A 300 -13.19 17.45 29.62
C ASP A 300 -11.76 17.19 29.16
N ASP A 301 -11.11 16.15 29.73
CA ASP A 301 -9.78 15.68 29.34
C ASP A 301 -9.85 14.64 28.21
N GLY A 302 -11.02 14.48 27.58
CA GLY A 302 -11.29 13.50 26.53
C GLY A 302 -11.68 12.13 27.06
N GLY A 303 -12.18 12.04 28.28
CA GLY A 303 -12.73 10.82 28.89
C GLY A 303 -14.11 10.45 28.33
N ILE A 304 -14.23 10.35 27.01
CA ILE A 304 -15.49 10.09 26.32
C ILE A 304 -15.70 8.63 25.91
N GLY A 305 -14.80 7.72 26.32
CA GLY A 305 -14.85 6.31 25.94
C GLY A 305 -16.17 5.61 26.25
N PHE A 306 -16.78 5.90 27.39
CA PHE A 306 -18.10 5.34 27.76
C PHE A 306 -19.24 5.79 26.88
N LYS A 307 -19.11 6.90 26.15
CA LYS A 307 -20.10 7.34 25.17
C LYS A 307 -20.20 6.36 23.99
N SER A 308 -19.07 5.78 23.60
CA SER A 308 -18.98 4.82 22.50
C SER A 308 -19.47 3.42 22.88
N LEU A 309 -19.88 3.20 24.15
CA LEU A 309 -20.36 1.91 24.63
C LEU A 309 -21.90 1.87 24.51
N PRO A 310 -22.45 1.12 23.54
CA PRO A 310 -23.90 1.01 23.34
C PRO A 310 -24.57 0.25 24.47
N ALA A 311 -25.91 0.30 24.53
CA ALA A 311 -26.69 -0.51 25.45
C ALA A 311 -26.54 -2.01 25.10
N ARG A 312 -26.63 -2.89 26.11
CA ARG A 312 -26.55 -4.33 25.92
C ARG A 312 -27.74 -4.85 25.13
N SER A 313 -27.50 -5.77 24.20
CA SER A 313 -28.53 -6.50 23.47
C SER A 313 -28.40 -8.01 23.69
N ALA A 314 -29.54 -8.72 23.65
CA ALA A 314 -29.52 -10.18 23.66
C ALA A 314 -28.89 -10.79 22.40
N GLY A 315 -28.76 -9.99 21.34
CA GLY A 315 -28.14 -10.37 20.08
C GLY A 315 -26.66 -10.12 20.00
N ASP A 316 -26.04 -9.49 20.99
CA ASP A 316 -24.63 -9.14 20.96
C ASP A 316 -23.70 -10.33 20.66
N LEU A 317 -22.70 -10.09 19.81
CA LEU A 317 -21.65 -11.06 19.45
C LEU A 317 -20.30 -10.56 19.96
N PHE A 318 -19.45 -11.50 20.37
CA PHE A 318 -18.10 -11.24 20.88
C PHE A 318 -17.10 -12.00 20.02
N TYR A 319 -16.36 -11.29 19.22
CA TYR A 319 -15.58 -11.79 18.10
C TYR A 319 -14.08 -11.73 18.37
N ASP A 320 -13.40 -12.82 18.06
CA ASP A 320 -11.94 -12.93 18.06
C ASP A 320 -11.47 -13.81 16.91
N ILE A 321 -10.21 -13.59 16.45
CA ILE A 321 -9.66 -14.23 15.25
C ILE A 321 -8.25 -14.75 15.52
N GLU A 322 -7.98 -15.96 14.99
CA GLU A 322 -6.64 -16.55 14.99
C GLU A 322 -6.10 -16.67 13.57
N ALA A 323 -4.82 -16.33 13.38
CA ALA A 323 -4.19 -16.31 12.08
C ALA A 323 -2.77 -16.86 12.10
N ASP A 324 -2.34 -17.42 10.98
CA ASP A 324 -0.96 -17.82 10.74
C ASP A 324 -0.37 -17.09 9.53
N PRO A 325 0.55 -16.12 9.74
CA PRO A 325 1.19 -15.39 8.66
C PRO A 325 2.24 -16.22 7.91
N LEU A 326 2.60 -17.41 8.38
CA LEU A 326 3.64 -18.27 7.81
C LEU A 326 3.11 -19.22 6.73
N ILE A 327 1.79 -19.41 6.66
CA ILE A 327 1.16 -20.22 5.60
C ILE A 327 1.45 -19.59 4.26
N LYS A 328 2.07 -20.36 3.38
CA LYS A 328 2.29 -19.96 1.99
C LYS A 328 1.08 -20.32 1.17
N THR A 329 0.61 -19.38 0.40
CA THR A 329 -0.30 -19.69 -0.70
C THR A 329 0.55 -20.47 -1.70
N GLU A 330 0.27 -21.76 -1.91
CA GLU A 330 0.77 -22.43 -3.10
C GLU A 330 0.31 -21.58 -4.26
N ALA A 331 1.25 -21.11 -5.07
CA ALA A 331 0.93 -20.43 -6.29
C ALA A 331 0.07 -21.42 -7.11
N LEU A 332 -1.22 -21.26 -7.07
CA LEU A 332 -2.03 -21.58 -8.23
C LEU A 332 -1.37 -20.73 -9.32
N GLU A 333 -0.80 -21.38 -10.33
CA GLU A 333 -0.05 -20.76 -11.44
C GLU A 333 -0.95 -19.87 -12.32
N THR A 334 -1.98 -19.30 -11.77
CA THR A 334 -2.84 -18.32 -12.39
C THR A 334 -2.39 -16.94 -11.89
N GLU A 335 -1.70 -16.23 -12.77
CA GLU A 335 -1.09 -14.90 -12.58
C GLU A 335 -2.07 -13.80 -12.11
N ASP A 336 -3.36 -14.07 -12.00
CA ASP A 336 -4.42 -13.08 -11.82
C ASP A 336 -4.83 -12.78 -10.38
N PHE A 337 -4.39 -13.54 -9.39
CA PHE A 337 -4.74 -13.29 -7.99
C PHE A 337 -3.49 -13.36 -7.12
N GLN A 338 -2.94 -12.22 -6.76
CA GLN A 338 -1.96 -12.14 -5.67
C GLN A 338 -2.66 -12.42 -4.33
N LEU A 339 -3.04 -13.67 -4.10
CA LEU A 339 -3.42 -14.12 -2.77
C LEU A 339 -2.25 -13.84 -1.83
N ARG A 340 -2.49 -13.02 -0.81
CA ARG A 340 -1.46 -12.76 0.19
C ARG A 340 -1.20 -14.00 1.00
N ASP A 341 0.07 -14.26 1.33
CA ASP A 341 0.44 -15.26 2.32
C ASP A 341 -0.22 -14.98 3.67
N GLY A 342 -0.26 -15.99 4.50
CA GLY A 342 -0.99 -16.01 5.75
C GLY A 342 -2.41 -16.54 5.58
N LEU A 343 -2.97 -17.06 6.64
CA LEU A 343 -4.29 -17.67 6.70
C LEU A 343 -4.97 -17.21 7.99
N GLU A 344 -6.15 -16.64 7.85
CA GLU A 344 -7.06 -16.40 8.98
C GLU A 344 -7.82 -17.71 9.24
N TYR A 345 -7.25 -18.58 10.05
CA TYR A 345 -7.70 -19.97 10.11
C TYR A 345 -8.84 -20.25 11.08
N LEU A 346 -9.14 -19.35 12.02
CA LEU A 346 -10.21 -19.51 12.99
C LEU A 346 -10.87 -18.18 13.31
N HIS A 347 -12.18 -18.13 13.14
CA HIS A 347 -13.04 -17.02 13.55
C HIS A 347 -14.01 -17.50 14.62
N GLY A 348 -13.92 -16.97 15.84
CA GLY A 348 -14.78 -17.38 16.96
C GLY A 348 -15.74 -16.28 17.40
N PHE A 349 -16.92 -16.69 17.80
CA PHE A 349 -17.98 -15.83 18.31
C PHE A 349 -18.59 -16.43 19.58
N SER A 350 -18.42 -15.75 20.71
CA SER A 350 -19.24 -16.03 21.89
C SER A 350 -20.50 -15.15 21.87
N HIS A 351 -21.58 -15.65 22.47
CA HIS A 351 -22.84 -14.95 22.63
C HIS A 351 -23.59 -15.43 23.88
N ARG A 352 -24.45 -14.58 24.42
CA ARG A 352 -25.26 -14.97 25.58
C ARG A 352 -26.42 -15.85 25.16
N LEU A 353 -26.65 -16.91 25.95
CA LEU A 353 -27.84 -17.76 25.85
C LEU A 353 -28.94 -17.29 26.83
N PRO A 354 -30.21 -17.71 26.61
CA PRO A 354 -31.34 -17.32 27.49
C PRO A 354 -31.13 -17.69 28.97
N ASP A 355 -30.42 -18.75 29.26
CA ASP A 355 -30.06 -19.22 30.61
C ASP A 355 -28.86 -18.46 31.22
N LYS A 356 -28.36 -17.41 30.52
CA LYS A 356 -27.18 -16.60 30.87
C LYS A 356 -25.83 -17.31 30.75
N THR A 357 -25.79 -18.53 30.25
CA THR A 357 -24.54 -19.18 29.81
C THR A 357 -24.05 -18.60 28.47
N PHE A 358 -22.85 -19.00 28.06
CA PHE A 358 -22.27 -18.54 26.80
C PHE A 358 -22.32 -19.64 25.76
N GLY A 359 -22.96 -19.37 24.63
CA GLY A 359 -22.84 -20.16 23.41
C GLY A 359 -21.59 -19.76 22.65
N PHE A 360 -21.02 -20.69 21.88
CA PHE A 360 -19.86 -20.44 21.05
C PHE A 360 -20.08 -21.00 19.65
N THR A 361 -19.83 -20.17 18.63
CA THR A 361 -19.88 -20.54 17.22
C THR A 361 -18.52 -20.21 16.60
N HIS A 362 -17.98 -21.08 15.73
CA HIS A 362 -16.70 -20.81 15.10
C HIS A 362 -16.68 -21.29 13.64
N PHE A 363 -15.80 -20.67 12.84
CA PHE A 363 -15.56 -20.97 11.43
C PHE A 363 -14.07 -21.25 11.25
N LEU A 364 -13.73 -22.38 10.64
CA LEU A 364 -12.37 -22.85 10.42
C LEU A 364 -12.02 -22.83 8.94
N ALA A 365 -10.75 -22.57 8.65
CA ALA A 365 -10.16 -22.68 7.32
C ALA A 365 -8.75 -23.24 7.41
N PHE A 366 -8.38 -24.16 6.52
CA PHE A 366 -7.03 -24.75 6.45
C PHE A 366 -6.36 -24.45 5.11
N THR A 367 -7.11 -23.88 4.16
CA THR A 367 -6.68 -23.46 2.83
C THR A 367 -7.27 -22.10 2.48
N LYS A 368 -6.75 -21.45 1.46
CA LYS A 368 -7.28 -20.16 0.97
C LYS A 368 -8.72 -20.26 0.43
N SER A 369 -9.07 -21.38 -0.17
CA SER A 369 -10.43 -21.62 -0.62
C SER A 369 -11.40 -21.76 0.55
N GLU A 370 -10.99 -22.46 1.61
CA GLU A 370 -11.78 -22.57 2.84
C GLU A 370 -11.86 -21.23 3.60
N GLU A 371 -10.79 -20.40 3.58
CA GLU A 371 -10.79 -19.05 4.17
C GLU A 371 -11.85 -18.15 3.52
N ARG A 372 -12.00 -18.25 2.19
CA ARG A 372 -13.08 -17.56 1.48
C ARG A 372 -14.45 -18.01 1.96
N ILE A 373 -14.70 -19.32 2.02
CA ILE A 373 -15.98 -19.88 2.48
C ILE A 373 -16.24 -19.47 3.93
N ALA A 374 -15.23 -19.55 4.80
CA ALA A 374 -15.35 -19.13 6.19
C ALA A 374 -15.69 -17.64 6.28
N TYR A 375 -15.02 -16.78 5.49
CA TYR A 375 -15.29 -15.34 5.41
C TYR A 375 -16.74 -15.06 4.95
N GLU A 376 -17.23 -15.71 3.91
CA GLU A 376 -18.59 -15.52 3.40
C GLU A 376 -19.63 -15.96 4.46
N THR A 377 -19.41 -17.10 5.07
CA THR A 377 -20.33 -17.66 6.08
C THR A 377 -20.35 -16.82 7.37
N LEU A 378 -19.19 -16.32 7.82
CA LEU A 378 -19.17 -15.49 9.04
C LEU A 378 -19.84 -14.12 8.82
N ILE A 379 -19.71 -13.53 7.62
CA ILE A 379 -20.43 -12.28 7.32
C ILE A 379 -21.94 -12.51 7.26
N ASP A 380 -22.38 -13.59 6.61
CA ASP A 380 -23.80 -13.97 6.58
C ASP A 380 -24.35 -14.18 8.01
N PHE A 381 -23.59 -14.87 8.88
CA PHE A 381 -23.93 -15.07 10.29
C PHE A 381 -24.07 -13.74 11.05
N MET A 382 -23.15 -12.79 10.85
CA MET A 382 -23.24 -11.46 11.45
C MET A 382 -24.48 -10.70 10.96
N ILE A 383 -24.78 -10.74 9.67
CA ILE A 383 -25.94 -10.07 9.06
C ILE A 383 -27.24 -10.67 9.56
N GLU A 384 -27.36 -12.01 9.62
CA GLU A 384 -28.53 -12.71 10.19
C GLU A 384 -28.77 -12.30 11.64
N ARG A 385 -27.69 -12.26 12.44
CA ARG A 385 -27.76 -11.88 13.85
C ARG A 385 -28.28 -10.46 14.06
N ILE A 386 -27.75 -9.49 13.31
CA ILE A 386 -28.14 -8.09 13.36
C ILE A 386 -29.58 -7.89 12.83
N THR A 387 -29.97 -8.66 11.83
CA THR A 387 -31.34 -8.62 11.30
C THR A 387 -32.35 -9.16 12.32
N THR A 388 -31.97 -10.23 13.05
CA THR A 388 -32.81 -10.82 14.11
C THR A 388 -32.86 -9.93 15.35
N TYR A 389 -31.77 -9.26 15.68
CA TYR A 389 -31.63 -8.37 16.83
C TYR A 389 -31.11 -6.99 16.36
N PRO A 390 -32.03 -6.08 15.97
CA PRO A 390 -31.63 -4.79 15.36
C PRO A 390 -30.74 -3.89 16.24
N ASP A 391 -30.78 -4.07 17.56
CA ASP A 391 -29.95 -3.34 18.53
C ASP A 391 -28.61 -4.04 18.86
N ALA A 392 -28.31 -5.17 18.22
CA ALA A 392 -27.11 -5.95 18.50
C ALA A 392 -25.85 -5.30 17.92
N HIS A 393 -24.74 -5.53 18.63
CA HIS A 393 -23.40 -5.09 18.22
C HIS A 393 -22.42 -6.28 18.22
N ILE A 394 -21.30 -6.09 17.52
CA ILE A 394 -20.20 -7.05 17.42
C ILE A 394 -19.01 -6.42 18.15
N TYR A 395 -18.71 -6.97 19.34
CA TYR A 395 -17.63 -6.49 20.19
C TYR A 395 -16.34 -7.25 19.87
N HIS A 396 -15.23 -6.51 19.80
CA HIS A 396 -13.91 -7.07 19.59
C HIS A 396 -12.88 -6.26 20.41
N TYR A 397 -11.63 -6.74 20.44
CA TYR A 397 -10.59 -6.09 21.21
C TYR A 397 -9.38 -5.76 20.35
N SER A 398 -9.27 -4.52 19.92
CA SER A 398 -8.27 -3.91 19.05
C SER A 398 -8.67 -3.82 17.57
N ALA A 399 -7.79 -3.30 16.73
CA ALA A 399 -8.11 -3.02 15.33
C ALA A 399 -7.84 -4.23 14.40
N TYR A 400 -7.34 -5.36 14.92
CA TYR A 400 -6.90 -6.48 14.08
C TYR A 400 -8.07 -7.13 13.35
N GLU A 401 -9.16 -7.43 14.04
CA GLU A 401 -10.34 -8.11 13.51
C GLU A 401 -10.94 -7.34 12.32
N ILE A 402 -11.14 -6.04 12.49
CA ILE A 402 -11.67 -5.18 11.42
C ILE A 402 -10.67 -5.05 10.26
N ALA A 403 -9.38 -4.98 10.56
CA ALA A 403 -8.35 -4.93 9.52
C ALA A 403 -8.31 -6.25 8.72
N ALA A 404 -8.49 -7.40 9.39
CA ALA A 404 -8.57 -8.71 8.77
C ALA A 404 -9.82 -8.83 7.87
N LEU A 405 -11.01 -8.45 8.37
CA LEU A 405 -12.25 -8.45 7.58
C LEU A 405 -12.15 -7.57 6.34
N LYS A 406 -11.60 -6.35 6.47
CA LYS A 406 -11.36 -5.44 5.34
C LYS A 406 -10.38 -6.04 4.32
N ARG A 407 -9.32 -6.70 4.80
CA ARG A 407 -8.33 -7.37 3.95
C ARG A 407 -8.96 -8.54 3.19
N MET A 408 -9.73 -9.41 3.88
CA MET A 408 -10.45 -10.52 3.24
C MET A 408 -11.50 -10.03 2.25
N SER A 409 -12.24 -8.97 2.56
CA SER A 409 -13.19 -8.34 1.61
C SER A 409 -12.49 -7.79 0.36
N ALA A 410 -11.25 -7.30 0.48
CA ALA A 410 -10.46 -6.87 -0.67
C ALA A 410 -9.93 -8.08 -1.48
N GLN A 411 -9.52 -9.13 -0.78
CA GLN A 411 -8.97 -10.36 -1.37
C GLN A 411 -10.06 -11.24 -2.02
N TYR A 412 -11.19 -11.39 -1.35
CA TYR A 412 -12.35 -12.14 -1.83
C TYR A 412 -13.47 -11.15 -2.17
N PRO A 413 -13.73 -10.85 -3.44
CA PRO A 413 -14.70 -9.80 -3.82
C PRO A 413 -16.16 -10.26 -3.64
N SER A 414 -16.45 -10.79 -2.47
CA SER A 414 -17.76 -11.26 -2.03
C SER A 414 -18.13 -10.64 -0.68
N ARG A 415 -19.41 -10.59 -0.34
CA ARG A 415 -19.97 -10.03 0.92
C ARG A 415 -19.44 -8.60 1.26
N THR A 416 -19.08 -7.85 0.24
CA THR A 416 -18.47 -6.53 0.41
C THR A 416 -19.50 -5.50 0.87
N ASP A 417 -20.73 -5.61 0.40
CA ASP A 417 -21.82 -4.68 0.75
C ASP A 417 -22.34 -4.95 2.14
N GLU A 418 -22.41 -6.22 2.53
CA GLU A 418 -22.77 -6.68 3.87
C GLU A 418 -21.76 -6.16 4.89
N LEU A 419 -20.45 -6.28 4.63
CA LEU A 419 -19.41 -5.73 5.49
C LEU A 419 -19.49 -4.20 5.56
N ASP A 420 -19.67 -3.52 4.42
CA ASP A 420 -19.84 -2.07 4.36
C ASP A 420 -21.08 -1.62 5.15
N ARG A 421 -22.17 -2.37 5.12
CA ARG A 421 -23.37 -2.12 5.92
C ARG A 421 -23.05 -2.19 7.41
N LEU A 422 -22.40 -3.27 7.87
CA LEU A 422 -22.00 -3.43 9.27
C LEU A 422 -21.10 -2.29 9.76
N LEU A 423 -20.15 -1.85 8.93
CA LEU A 423 -19.25 -0.73 9.24
C LEU A 423 -20.00 0.61 9.29
N LYS A 424 -20.87 0.90 8.31
CA LYS A 424 -21.65 2.16 8.24
C LYS A 424 -22.66 2.29 9.38
N GLU A 425 -23.33 1.19 9.74
CA GLU A 425 -24.25 1.11 10.85
C GLU A 425 -23.54 1.10 12.21
N LYS A 426 -22.19 1.18 12.23
CA LYS A 426 -21.36 1.16 13.45
C LYS A 426 -21.61 -0.08 14.33
N ARG A 427 -21.84 -1.24 13.69
CA ARG A 427 -22.13 -2.49 14.42
C ARG A 427 -20.92 -3.04 15.16
N PHE A 428 -19.70 -2.70 14.74
CA PHE A 428 -18.46 -3.11 15.42
C PHE A 428 -18.10 -2.12 16.53
N VAL A 429 -17.76 -2.68 17.70
CA VAL A 429 -17.36 -1.90 18.89
C VAL A 429 -16.00 -2.39 19.38
N ASP A 430 -14.96 -1.58 19.21
CA ASP A 430 -13.62 -1.86 19.72
C ASP A 430 -13.53 -1.50 21.22
N LEU A 431 -13.56 -2.52 22.07
CA LEU A 431 -13.46 -2.32 23.53
C LEU A 431 -12.10 -1.77 23.97
N TYR A 432 -11.03 -1.97 23.20
CA TYR A 432 -9.74 -1.33 23.48
C TYR A 432 -9.85 0.20 23.38
N GLU A 433 -10.56 0.71 22.36
CA GLU A 433 -10.81 2.16 22.22
C GLU A 433 -11.67 2.70 23.36
N VAL A 434 -12.68 1.93 23.81
CA VAL A 434 -13.50 2.31 24.97
C VAL A 434 -12.62 2.43 26.21
N VAL A 435 -11.85 1.38 26.53
CA VAL A 435 -10.95 1.35 27.70
C VAL A 435 -9.97 2.52 27.70
N ARG A 436 -9.23 2.71 26.59
CA ARG A 436 -8.15 3.71 26.54
C ARG A 436 -8.65 5.17 26.65
N ASN A 437 -9.91 5.42 26.30
CA ASN A 437 -10.53 6.74 26.36
C ASN A 437 -11.47 6.93 27.58
N ALA A 438 -11.73 5.89 28.35
CA ALA A 438 -12.57 5.94 29.54
C ALA A 438 -11.78 5.89 30.86
N ILE A 439 -10.75 5.05 30.89
CA ILE A 439 -9.98 4.79 32.12
C ILE A 439 -8.47 4.78 31.86
N ARG A 440 -7.72 4.97 32.93
CA ARG A 440 -6.28 4.63 33.03
C ARG A 440 -6.12 3.48 34.00
N VAL A 441 -5.27 2.52 33.64
CA VAL A 441 -4.94 1.37 34.48
C VAL A 441 -3.49 1.40 34.88
N SER A 442 -3.17 0.85 36.05
CA SER A 442 -1.80 0.79 36.57
C SER A 442 -0.91 -0.23 35.84
N GLU A 443 -1.47 -0.99 34.92
CA GLU A 443 -0.73 -1.98 34.14
C GLU A 443 0.19 -1.30 33.10
N PRO A 444 1.36 -1.92 32.80
CA PRO A 444 2.29 -1.37 31.79
C PRO A 444 1.80 -1.51 30.35
N LYS A 445 0.76 -2.33 30.12
CA LYS A 445 0.10 -2.54 28.82
C LYS A 445 -1.41 -2.59 28.99
N TYR A 446 -2.11 -2.27 27.93
CA TYR A 446 -3.59 -2.29 27.86
C TYR A 446 -4.07 -3.50 27.04
N SER A 447 -3.35 -4.64 27.03
CA SER A 447 -3.86 -5.88 26.45
C SER A 447 -5.01 -6.45 27.29
N ILE A 448 -5.90 -7.20 26.67
CA ILE A 448 -7.02 -7.84 27.38
C ILE A 448 -6.53 -8.67 28.59
N LYS A 449 -5.42 -9.39 28.43
CA LYS A 449 -4.77 -10.20 29.49
C LYS A 449 -4.26 -9.38 30.68
N ASN A 450 -3.83 -8.13 30.47
CA ASN A 450 -3.49 -7.22 31.56
C ASN A 450 -4.75 -6.71 32.26
N LEU A 451 -5.83 -6.48 31.51
CA LEU A 451 -7.09 -5.97 32.06
C LEU A 451 -7.87 -7.03 32.85
N GLU A 452 -7.76 -8.31 32.51
CA GLU A 452 -8.38 -9.44 33.25
C GLU A 452 -8.10 -9.41 34.75
N ARG A 453 -6.96 -8.84 35.17
CA ARG A 453 -6.63 -8.66 36.59
C ARG A 453 -7.64 -7.80 37.36
N PHE A 454 -8.49 -7.06 36.69
CA PHE A 454 -9.49 -6.18 37.28
C PHE A 454 -10.90 -6.78 37.31
N TYR A 455 -11.19 -7.78 36.44
CA TYR A 455 -12.56 -8.29 36.28
C TYR A 455 -12.70 -9.80 36.16
N SER A 456 -11.61 -10.56 35.93
CA SER A 456 -11.69 -12.00 35.68
C SER A 456 -10.75 -12.79 36.59
N ALA A 457 -11.01 -14.09 36.71
CA ALA A 457 -10.12 -15.02 37.37
C ALA A 457 -8.87 -15.32 36.52
N LYS A 458 -7.75 -15.68 37.16
CA LYS A 458 -6.51 -16.01 36.46
C LYS A 458 -6.70 -17.17 35.49
N ARG A 459 -6.21 -17.01 34.26
CA ARG A 459 -6.27 -18.06 33.23
C ARG A 459 -5.37 -19.25 33.56
N GLU A 460 -5.90 -20.45 33.37
CA GLU A 460 -5.15 -21.70 33.39
C GLU A 460 -5.32 -22.39 32.04
N LEU A 461 -4.53 -21.98 31.02
CA LEU A 461 -4.54 -22.56 29.68
C LEU A 461 -3.13 -22.89 29.23
N ASP A 462 -2.99 -23.97 28.43
CA ASP A 462 -1.73 -24.40 27.80
C ASP A 462 -1.21 -23.36 26.79
N VAL A 463 -2.13 -22.76 26.00
CA VAL A 463 -1.82 -21.70 25.03
C VAL A 463 -1.90 -20.35 25.72
N LYS A 464 -0.80 -19.59 25.74
CA LYS A 464 -0.68 -18.34 26.50
C LYS A 464 -0.71 -17.07 25.64
N GLY A 465 -0.65 -17.17 24.32
CA GLY A 465 -0.62 -16.03 23.42
C GLY A 465 -0.75 -16.39 21.95
N GLY A 466 -1.00 -15.41 21.09
CA GLY A 466 -1.14 -15.61 19.64
C GLY A 466 0.10 -16.25 18.98
N GLY A 467 1.31 -16.00 19.50
CA GLY A 467 2.52 -16.69 19.04
C GLY A 467 2.51 -18.19 19.35
N ASP A 468 1.92 -18.58 20.49
CA ASP A 468 1.77 -19.99 20.84
C ASP A 468 0.69 -20.65 19.99
N SER A 469 -0.40 -19.94 19.63
CA SER A 469 -1.47 -20.47 18.77
C SER A 469 -0.96 -20.81 17.36
N ILE A 470 -0.06 -19.99 16.78
CA ILE A 470 0.61 -20.28 15.51
C ILE A 470 1.40 -21.59 15.58
N VAL A 471 2.19 -21.77 16.64
CA VAL A 471 3.01 -23.00 16.83
C VAL A 471 2.12 -24.24 16.97
N VAL A 472 1.01 -24.11 17.70
CA VAL A 472 0.06 -25.20 17.89
C VAL A 472 -0.67 -25.52 16.60
N PHE A 473 -1.06 -24.48 15.82
CA PHE A 473 -1.69 -24.67 14.53
C PHE A 473 -0.77 -25.33 13.50
N GLU A 474 0.47 -24.90 13.38
CA GLU A 474 1.48 -25.55 12.52
C GLU A 474 1.70 -27.02 12.91
N LYS A 475 1.71 -27.32 14.21
CA LYS A 475 1.77 -28.70 14.70
C LYS A 475 0.52 -29.51 14.31
N TYR A 476 -0.65 -28.89 14.38
CA TYR A 476 -1.88 -29.52 13.89
C TYR A 476 -1.81 -29.81 12.40
N LEU A 477 -1.29 -28.89 11.58
CA LEU A 477 -1.15 -29.11 10.14
C LEU A 477 -0.23 -30.31 9.82
N GLU A 478 0.80 -30.55 10.65
CA GLU A 478 1.71 -31.68 10.50
C GLU A 478 1.09 -33.00 10.97
N THR A 479 0.39 -32.98 12.12
CA THR A 479 -0.08 -34.22 12.79
C THR A 479 -1.53 -34.60 12.47
N LYS A 480 -2.35 -33.60 12.11
CA LYS A 480 -3.83 -33.71 11.97
C LYS A 480 -4.52 -34.22 13.22
N ASP A 481 -3.91 -34.03 14.40
CA ASP A 481 -4.43 -34.47 15.68
C ASP A 481 -5.57 -33.54 16.13
N PRO A 482 -6.82 -34.05 16.27
CA PRO A 482 -7.97 -33.23 16.64
C PRO A 482 -7.89 -32.63 18.05
N GLU A 483 -7.13 -33.25 18.99
CA GLU A 483 -6.96 -32.71 20.33
C GLU A 483 -6.13 -31.41 20.30
N ILE A 484 -5.20 -31.31 19.34
CA ILE A 484 -4.38 -30.09 19.14
C ILE A 484 -5.27 -28.97 18.60
N LEU A 485 -6.14 -29.25 17.64
CA LEU A 485 -7.09 -28.27 17.09
C LEU A 485 -8.06 -27.79 18.18
N GLN A 486 -8.58 -28.71 19.01
CA GLN A 486 -9.49 -28.36 20.08
C GLN A 486 -8.86 -27.37 21.08
N LYS A 487 -7.56 -27.49 21.39
CA LYS A 487 -6.87 -26.53 22.26
C LYS A 487 -6.86 -25.11 21.71
N ILE A 488 -6.76 -24.95 20.38
CA ILE A 488 -6.82 -23.64 19.73
C ILE A 488 -8.25 -23.07 19.79
N ILE A 489 -9.24 -23.92 19.52
CA ILE A 489 -10.66 -23.54 19.59
C ILE A 489 -11.01 -23.09 21.02
N ASP A 490 -10.56 -23.83 22.04
CA ASP A 490 -10.81 -23.51 23.46
C ASP A 490 -10.10 -22.20 23.87
N TYR A 491 -8.90 -21.95 23.31
CA TYR A 491 -8.18 -20.70 23.53
C TYR A 491 -8.94 -19.51 22.93
N ASN A 492 -9.34 -19.56 21.66
CA ASN A 492 -10.11 -18.51 20.99
C ASN A 492 -11.45 -18.28 21.67
N ARG A 493 -12.17 -19.36 22.07
CA ARG A 493 -13.39 -19.27 22.87
C ARG A 493 -13.17 -18.46 24.16
N LYS A 494 -12.06 -18.72 24.87
CA LYS A 494 -11.77 -18.01 26.13
C LYS A 494 -11.48 -16.52 25.89
N ASP A 495 -10.84 -16.15 24.77
CA ASP A 495 -10.63 -14.77 24.41
C ASP A 495 -11.97 -14.05 24.09
N CYS A 496 -12.89 -14.73 23.38
CA CYS A 496 -14.28 -14.25 23.17
C CYS A 496 -15.04 -14.09 24.50
N ASP A 497 -14.97 -15.08 25.39
CA ASP A 497 -15.67 -15.04 26.70
C ASP A 497 -15.10 -13.93 27.60
N SER A 498 -13.78 -13.70 27.59
CA SER A 498 -13.14 -12.58 28.32
C SER A 498 -13.62 -11.22 27.80
N THR A 499 -13.94 -11.12 26.50
CA THR A 499 -14.49 -9.90 25.91
C THR A 499 -15.92 -9.62 26.45
N ILE A 500 -16.71 -10.66 26.75
CA ILE A 500 -18.01 -10.51 27.46
C ILE A 500 -17.82 -9.98 28.88
N GLU A 501 -16.88 -10.61 29.63
CA GLU A 501 -16.59 -10.20 31.01
C GLU A 501 -16.09 -8.74 31.06
N LEU A 502 -15.24 -8.35 30.09
CA LEU A 502 -14.77 -6.97 29.93
C LEU A 502 -15.91 -5.99 29.67
N LEU A 503 -16.85 -6.34 28.77
CA LEU A 503 -18.03 -5.50 28.49
C LEU A 503 -18.87 -5.27 29.75
N ASP A 504 -19.10 -6.36 30.54
CA ASP A 504 -19.84 -6.25 31.81
C ASP A 504 -19.16 -5.30 32.79
N TRP A 505 -17.83 -5.45 32.97
CA TRP A 505 -17.06 -4.54 33.82
C TRP A 505 -17.11 -3.10 33.32
N LEU A 506 -17.01 -2.86 32.02
CA LEU A 506 -17.06 -1.50 31.45
C LEU A 506 -18.44 -0.84 31.62
N HIS A 507 -19.54 -1.60 31.59
CA HIS A 507 -20.86 -1.05 31.90
C HIS A 507 -20.97 -0.65 33.38
N ASP A 508 -20.46 -1.49 34.30
CA ASP A 508 -20.45 -1.12 35.73
C ASP A 508 -19.59 0.13 35.96
N LEU A 509 -18.46 0.26 35.29
CA LEU A 509 -17.60 1.45 35.33
C LEU A 509 -18.30 2.70 34.71
N LYS A 510 -19.08 2.53 33.65
CA LYS A 510 -19.83 3.59 33.00
C LYS A 510 -20.82 4.23 33.98
N ASP A 511 -21.52 3.41 34.75
CA ASP A 511 -22.49 3.88 35.78
C ASP A 511 -21.77 4.58 36.93
N GLN A 512 -20.64 4.04 37.42
CA GLN A 512 -19.79 4.68 38.44
C GLN A 512 -19.27 6.05 37.96
N ALA A 513 -18.78 6.13 36.72
CA ALA A 513 -18.27 7.36 36.16
C ALA A 513 -19.36 8.41 35.94
N ALA A 514 -20.59 7.99 35.55
CA ALA A 514 -21.76 8.87 35.44
C ALA A 514 -22.07 9.53 36.77
N GLN A 515 -22.10 8.75 37.84
CA GLN A 515 -22.32 9.27 39.22
C GLN A 515 -21.17 10.19 39.67
N LYS A 516 -19.90 9.78 39.44
CA LYS A 516 -18.73 10.52 39.88
C LYS A 516 -18.60 11.89 39.25
N PHE A 517 -18.89 12.00 37.96
CA PHE A 517 -18.74 13.24 37.21
C PHE A 517 -20.07 13.99 37.03
N ASN A 518 -21.18 13.44 37.52
CA ASN A 518 -22.53 13.96 37.33
C ASN A 518 -22.83 14.23 35.84
N VAL A 519 -22.56 13.24 35.00
CA VAL A 519 -22.77 13.34 33.55
C VAL A 519 -23.77 12.29 33.06
N ASP A 520 -24.62 12.70 32.14
CA ASP A 520 -25.41 11.78 31.33
C ASP A 520 -24.68 11.56 30.01
N TRP A 521 -24.18 10.35 29.81
CA TRP A 521 -23.44 9.98 28.60
C TRP A 521 -24.25 10.10 27.31
N ALA A 522 -25.57 10.05 27.37
CA ALA A 522 -26.46 10.21 26.23
C ALA A 522 -26.57 11.67 25.77
N THR A 523 -26.45 12.61 26.71
CA THR A 523 -26.60 14.06 26.44
C THR A 523 -25.26 14.75 26.21
N LEU A 524 -24.15 14.10 26.57
CA LEU A 524 -22.81 14.65 26.40
C LEU A 524 -22.48 14.79 24.91
N ASN A 525 -22.54 16.02 24.36
CA ASN A 525 -22.40 16.30 22.94
C ASN A 525 -23.34 15.41 22.09
N PRO A 526 -24.66 15.68 22.10
CA PRO A 526 -25.53 14.94 21.23
C PRO A 526 -24.99 15.04 19.80
N PRO A 527 -25.02 13.97 19.00
CA PRO A 527 -24.69 14.07 17.59
C PRO A 527 -25.49 15.23 17.04
N ALA A 528 -24.87 16.13 16.26
CA ALA A 528 -25.60 17.16 15.54
C ALA A 528 -26.79 16.45 14.87
N PRO A 529 -28.05 16.97 15.06
CA PRO A 529 -29.20 16.29 14.51
C PRO A 529 -28.85 15.97 13.05
N GLU A 530 -28.85 14.71 12.71
CA GLU A 530 -28.80 14.33 11.29
C GLU A 530 -29.90 15.17 10.67
N LYS A 531 -29.52 16.16 9.88
CA LYS A 531 -30.46 16.79 8.98
C LYS A 531 -30.89 15.62 8.12
N GLU A 532 -32.02 15.02 8.49
CA GLU A 532 -32.74 14.16 7.57
C GLU A 532 -32.79 14.98 6.28
N LYS A 533 -31.95 14.63 5.32
CA LYS A 533 -32.22 15.00 3.95
C LYS A 533 -33.58 14.37 3.74
N LYS A 534 -34.65 15.15 3.85
CA LYS A 534 -35.95 14.74 3.36
C LYS A 534 -35.72 14.42 1.88
N LEU A 535 -35.44 13.14 1.60
CA LEU A 535 -35.62 12.57 0.29
C LEU A 535 -37.03 12.96 -0.08
N LYS A 536 -37.24 13.57 -1.20
CA LYS A 536 -38.57 13.73 -1.78
C LYS A 536 -39.17 12.34 -1.76
N GLU A 537 -40.44 12.22 -1.46
CA GLU A 537 -41.16 10.95 -1.24
C GLU A 537 -40.93 9.89 -2.35
N ASP A 538 -40.32 10.25 -3.47
CA ASP A 538 -40.01 9.40 -4.63
C ASP A 538 -38.49 9.19 -4.90
N GLU A 539 -37.56 9.65 -4.05
CA GLU A 539 -36.11 9.48 -4.28
C GLU A 539 -35.58 8.21 -3.62
N VAL A 540 -35.22 7.22 -4.44
CA VAL A 540 -34.50 6.00 -4.02
C VAL A 540 -33.08 6.37 -3.49
N PRO A 541 -32.64 5.85 -2.36
CA PRO A 541 -31.29 6.10 -1.85
C PRO A 541 -30.20 5.77 -2.87
N LYS A 542 -29.18 6.63 -3.01
CA LYS A 542 -28.07 6.39 -3.95
C LYS A 542 -27.37 5.04 -3.73
N SER A 543 -27.34 4.53 -2.51
CA SER A 543 -26.79 3.21 -2.18
C SER A 543 -27.61 2.05 -2.76
N GLU A 544 -28.93 2.17 -2.79
CA GLU A 544 -29.82 1.17 -3.37
C GLU A 544 -29.71 1.17 -4.90
N LEU A 545 -29.62 2.36 -5.51
CA LEU A 545 -29.39 2.49 -6.96
C LEU A 545 -28.06 1.87 -7.39
N GLU A 546 -27.01 2.05 -6.61
CA GLU A 546 -25.69 1.46 -6.88
C GLU A 546 -25.71 -0.06 -6.69
N ALA A 547 -26.35 -0.57 -5.65
CA ALA A 547 -26.50 -2.01 -5.45
C ALA A 547 -27.30 -2.66 -6.60
N ALA A 548 -28.41 -2.04 -7.03
CA ALA A 548 -29.20 -2.50 -8.16
C ALA A 548 -28.40 -2.47 -9.46
N ARG A 549 -27.56 -1.44 -9.67
CA ARG A 549 -26.66 -1.32 -10.82
C ARG A 549 -25.66 -2.48 -10.87
N ILE A 550 -24.99 -2.79 -9.79
CA ILE A 550 -24.01 -3.88 -9.71
C ILE A 550 -24.70 -5.24 -9.91
N GLN A 551 -25.87 -5.43 -9.31
CA GLN A 551 -26.66 -6.65 -9.48
C GLN A 551 -27.08 -6.85 -10.95
N ARG A 552 -27.41 -5.78 -11.67
CA ARG A 552 -27.69 -5.84 -13.11
C ARG A 552 -26.49 -6.40 -13.89
N TYR A 553 -25.28 -5.91 -13.64
CA TYR A 553 -24.07 -6.40 -14.33
C TYR A 553 -23.67 -7.80 -13.86
N ARG A 554 -23.92 -8.15 -12.58
CA ARG A 554 -23.71 -9.50 -12.08
C ARG A 554 -24.53 -10.53 -12.87
N THR A 555 -25.77 -10.20 -13.16
CA THR A 555 -26.65 -11.03 -13.99
C THR A 555 -26.22 -10.99 -15.47
N ALA A 556 -25.93 -9.82 -16.02
CA ALA A 556 -25.58 -9.66 -17.43
C ALA A 556 -24.31 -10.42 -17.82
N TYR A 557 -23.31 -10.45 -16.95
CA TYR A 557 -22.03 -11.15 -17.16
C TYR A 557 -21.98 -12.53 -16.51
N ARG A 558 -23.10 -13.07 -16.01
CA ARG A 558 -23.17 -14.40 -15.37
C ARG A 558 -22.11 -14.61 -14.29
N ALA A 559 -21.86 -13.60 -13.48
CA ALA A 559 -20.76 -13.63 -12.53
C ALA A 559 -20.86 -14.77 -11.52
N ASP A 560 -22.08 -15.21 -11.15
CA ASP A 560 -22.30 -16.32 -10.24
C ASP A 560 -21.83 -17.65 -10.85
N GLU A 561 -22.11 -17.89 -12.13
CA GLU A 561 -21.64 -19.08 -12.85
C GLU A 561 -20.10 -19.08 -13.02
N LEU A 562 -19.52 -17.89 -13.30
CA LEU A 562 -18.08 -17.73 -13.39
C LEU A 562 -17.39 -18.10 -12.07
N PHE A 563 -17.91 -17.64 -10.94
CA PHE A 563 -17.29 -17.87 -9.65
C PHE A 563 -17.40 -19.32 -9.14
N GLU A 564 -18.22 -20.14 -9.76
CA GLU A 564 -18.28 -21.60 -9.51
C GLU A 564 -17.23 -22.37 -10.34
N THR A 565 -16.66 -21.75 -11.38
CA THR A 565 -15.64 -22.36 -12.24
C THR A 565 -14.23 -21.96 -11.75
N PRO A 566 -13.25 -22.87 -11.71
CA PRO A 566 -11.86 -22.52 -11.46
C PRO A 566 -11.31 -21.55 -12.52
N THR A 567 -10.57 -20.52 -12.10
CA THR A 567 -10.10 -19.44 -13.00
C THR A 567 -9.12 -19.93 -14.08
N ASP A 568 -8.37 -20.99 -13.82
CA ASP A 568 -7.47 -21.65 -14.77
C ASP A 568 -8.21 -22.42 -15.89
N GLU A 569 -9.50 -22.68 -15.71
CA GLU A 569 -10.37 -23.30 -16.69
C GLU A 569 -11.15 -22.27 -17.56
N TYR A 570 -10.99 -20.95 -17.29
CA TYR A 570 -11.72 -19.91 -18.02
C TYR A 570 -11.34 -19.87 -19.50
N SER A 571 -12.36 -19.84 -20.36
CA SER A 571 -12.22 -19.46 -21.76
C SER A 571 -11.83 -17.96 -21.88
N GLU A 572 -11.34 -17.54 -23.06
CA GLU A 572 -11.04 -16.12 -23.31
C GLU A 572 -12.30 -15.24 -23.19
N GLY A 573 -13.47 -15.78 -23.51
CA GLY A 573 -14.76 -15.11 -23.31
C GLY A 573 -15.09 -14.94 -21.83
N GLN A 574 -14.89 -15.97 -21.03
CA GLN A 574 -15.09 -15.95 -19.57
C GLN A 574 -14.13 -15.00 -18.86
N LYS A 575 -12.85 -14.96 -19.28
CA LYS A 575 -11.88 -13.96 -18.77
C LYS A 575 -12.34 -12.53 -19.08
N LEU A 576 -12.89 -12.29 -20.26
CA LEU A 576 -13.45 -10.99 -20.61
C LEU A 576 -14.70 -10.66 -19.78
N GLN A 577 -15.62 -11.62 -19.59
CA GLN A 577 -16.81 -11.46 -18.73
C GLN A 577 -16.42 -11.08 -17.31
N GLU A 578 -15.42 -11.73 -16.74
CA GLU A 578 -14.89 -11.42 -15.42
C GLU A 578 -14.37 -9.98 -15.33
N LYS A 579 -13.53 -9.56 -16.29
CA LYS A 579 -13.02 -8.19 -16.35
C LYS A 579 -14.15 -7.16 -16.47
N LEU A 580 -15.13 -7.38 -17.30
CA LEU A 580 -16.29 -6.48 -17.48
C LEU A 580 -17.14 -6.38 -16.21
N PHE A 581 -17.36 -7.50 -15.52
CA PHE A 581 -18.04 -7.48 -14.23
C PHE A 581 -17.27 -6.66 -13.19
N TYR A 582 -15.97 -6.89 -13.03
CA TYR A 582 -15.18 -6.13 -12.05
C TYR A 582 -14.99 -4.66 -12.42
N LEU A 583 -15.00 -4.31 -13.72
CA LEU A 583 -15.04 -2.91 -14.16
C LEU A 583 -16.31 -2.20 -13.69
N SER A 584 -17.45 -2.90 -13.62
CA SER A 584 -18.70 -2.29 -13.11
C SER A 584 -18.56 -1.77 -11.68
N ASP A 585 -17.73 -2.40 -10.85
CA ASP A 585 -17.48 -2.04 -9.44
C ASP A 585 -16.19 -1.23 -9.22
N PHE A 586 -15.45 -0.89 -10.29
CA PHE A 586 -14.12 -0.30 -10.20
C PHE A 586 -14.09 0.97 -9.35
N TYR A 587 -14.92 1.95 -9.65
CA TYR A 587 -14.90 3.24 -8.95
C TYR A 587 -15.31 3.13 -7.48
N ARG A 588 -16.24 2.23 -7.16
CA ARG A 588 -16.62 1.98 -5.76
C ARG A 588 -15.45 1.37 -4.98
N ARG A 589 -14.74 0.41 -5.56
CA ARG A 589 -13.55 -0.22 -4.97
C ARG A 589 -12.42 0.79 -4.76
N GLU A 590 -12.16 1.65 -5.75
CA GLU A 590 -11.11 2.66 -5.71
C GLU A 590 -11.35 3.69 -4.59
N MET A 591 -12.59 4.03 -4.30
CA MET A 591 -12.94 5.00 -3.27
C MET A 591 -12.98 4.44 -1.85
N LYS A 592 -13.13 3.11 -1.67
CA LYS A 592 -13.28 2.49 -0.35
C LYS A 592 -12.14 2.81 0.61
N PRO A 593 -10.86 2.70 0.27
CA PRO A 593 -9.77 2.99 1.19
C PRO A 593 -9.82 4.43 1.72
N SER A 594 -10.10 5.40 0.87
CA SER A 594 -10.23 6.81 1.26
C SER A 594 -11.38 7.04 2.22
N TRP A 595 -12.55 6.40 2.00
CA TRP A 595 -13.69 6.47 2.92
C TRP A 595 -13.41 5.75 4.23
N TRP A 596 -12.80 4.58 4.23
CA TRP A 596 -12.43 3.87 5.44
C TRP A 596 -11.42 4.66 6.29
N GLN A 597 -10.44 5.29 5.62
CA GLN A 597 -9.49 6.20 6.29
C GLN A 597 -10.22 7.39 6.92
N PHE A 598 -11.11 8.05 6.17
CA PHE A 598 -11.90 9.16 6.64
C PHE A 598 -12.71 8.79 7.90
N PHE A 599 -13.45 7.67 7.88
CA PHE A 599 -14.19 7.20 9.04
C PHE A 599 -13.28 6.85 10.22
N SER A 600 -12.15 6.21 9.97
CA SER A 600 -11.15 5.90 11.00
C SER A 600 -10.57 7.16 11.66
N LEU A 601 -10.39 8.25 10.92
CA LEU A 601 -9.94 9.54 11.46
C LEU A 601 -11.04 10.20 12.31
N LYS A 602 -12.31 10.09 11.93
CA LYS A 602 -13.43 10.57 12.73
C LYS A 602 -13.51 9.90 14.11
N GLU A 603 -13.17 8.63 14.19
CA GLU A 603 -13.30 7.82 15.40
C GLU A 603 -12.09 7.92 16.34
N SER A 604 -10.91 8.33 15.87
CA SER A 604 -9.68 8.29 16.64
C SER A 604 -8.90 9.61 16.65
N PRO A 605 -9.07 10.47 17.69
CA PRO A 605 -8.34 11.73 17.83
C PRO A 605 -6.82 11.59 17.83
N GLU A 606 -6.28 10.45 18.28
CA GLU A 606 -4.82 10.21 18.28
C GLU A 606 -4.25 9.98 16.87
N ARG A 607 -5.04 9.40 15.97
CA ARG A 607 -4.66 9.23 14.55
C ARG A 607 -4.70 10.55 13.80
N GLN A 608 -5.59 11.46 14.19
CA GLN A 608 -5.73 12.79 13.59
C GLN A 608 -4.43 13.59 13.66
N ASP A 609 -3.76 13.61 14.82
CA ASP A 609 -2.50 14.35 15.01
C ASP A 609 -1.33 13.81 14.18
N ALA A 610 -1.36 12.53 13.81
CA ALA A 610 -0.29 11.88 13.03
C ALA A 610 -0.53 11.93 11.53
N HIS A 611 -1.76 12.21 11.08
CA HIS A 611 -2.13 12.08 9.68
C HIS A 611 -1.82 13.35 8.88
N VAL A 612 -1.21 13.17 7.69
CA VAL A 612 -0.75 14.30 6.84
C VAL A 612 -1.88 15.08 6.16
N GLU A 613 -3.09 14.50 6.06
CA GLU A 613 -4.29 15.15 5.52
C GLU A 613 -5.23 15.65 6.61
N THR A 614 -4.74 15.74 7.85
CA THR A 614 -5.53 16.24 8.99
C THR A 614 -4.77 17.36 9.68
N LEU A 615 -5.46 18.42 10.00
CA LEU A 615 -4.96 19.51 10.85
C LEU A 615 -5.84 19.64 12.08
N THR A 616 -5.20 19.67 13.25
CA THR A 616 -5.89 19.72 14.54
C THR A 616 -5.63 21.05 15.27
N ASN A 617 -6.55 21.42 16.15
CA ASN A 617 -6.47 22.65 16.96
C ASN A 617 -6.30 23.93 16.13
N LEU A 618 -7.02 24.02 15.00
CA LEU A 618 -7.08 25.29 14.26
C LEU A 618 -7.88 26.30 15.06
N THR A 619 -7.30 27.46 15.27
CA THR A 619 -7.97 28.60 15.98
C THR A 619 -8.15 29.76 15.02
N VAL A 620 -9.29 30.45 15.15
CA VAL A 620 -9.55 31.66 14.34
C VAL A 620 -8.43 32.67 14.54
N ASP A 621 -7.90 33.21 13.44
CA ASP A 621 -6.86 34.24 13.48
C ASP A 621 -7.49 35.59 13.85
N PRO A 622 -7.25 36.13 15.07
CA PRO A 622 -7.84 37.39 15.50
C PRO A 622 -7.23 38.59 14.79
N THR A 623 -6.07 38.41 14.12
CA THR A 623 -5.35 39.48 13.43
C THR A 623 -5.84 39.71 12.02
N ARG A 624 -6.58 38.76 11.46
CA ARG A 624 -7.11 38.80 10.09
C ARG A 624 -8.64 38.88 10.13
N PRO A 625 -9.23 40.01 9.68
CA PRO A 625 -10.69 40.14 9.63
C PRO A 625 -11.29 39.13 8.66
N GLN A 626 -12.47 38.63 8.98
CA GLN A 626 -13.23 37.77 8.07
C GLN A 626 -13.50 38.53 6.75
N GLY A 627 -13.28 37.85 5.63
CA GLY A 627 -13.44 38.43 4.30
C GLY A 627 -14.64 37.86 3.57
N GLN A 628 -14.89 38.38 2.38
CA GLN A 628 -15.85 37.84 1.42
C GLN A 628 -15.12 37.42 0.14
N SER A 629 -15.39 36.23 -0.39
CA SER A 629 -14.87 35.75 -1.65
C SER A 629 -16.04 35.33 -2.54
N GLY A 630 -16.48 36.24 -3.42
CA GLY A 630 -17.72 36.06 -4.20
C GLY A 630 -18.94 35.97 -3.32
N ARG A 631 -19.71 34.87 -3.40
CA ARG A 631 -20.88 34.59 -2.57
C ARG A 631 -20.54 33.81 -1.29
N SER A 632 -19.27 33.62 -0.98
CA SER A 632 -18.78 32.83 0.15
C SER A 632 -18.13 33.73 1.19
N ARG A 633 -18.21 33.33 2.46
CA ARG A 633 -17.50 33.94 3.59
C ARG A 633 -16.09 33.35 3.68
N LEU A 634 -15.06 34.16 3.79
CA LEU A 634 -13.68 33.74 3.97
C LEU A 634 -13.28 33.85 5.44
N VAL A 635 -12.88 32.73 6.04
CA VAL A 635 -12.45 32.67 7.44
C VAL A 635 -11.00 32.25 7.51
N HIS A 636 -10.21 32.93 8.34
CA HIS A 636 -8.80 32.69 8.53
C HIS A 636 -8.56 31.96 9.85
N TYR A 637 -7.76 30.89 9.80
CA TYR A 637 -7.33 30.10 10.96
C TYR A 637 -5.82 30.05 11.04
N THR A 638 -5.32 29.86 12.25
CA THR A 638 -3.92 29.53 12.51
C THR A 638 -3.86 28.12 13.08
N PHE A 639 -2.79 27.39 12.72
CA PHE A 639 -2.46 26.08 13.24
C PHE A 639 -0.96 25.97 13.49
N ARG A 640 -0.54 24.97 14.23
CA ARG A 640 0.88 24.72 14.45
C ARG A 640 1.55 24.33 13.11
N PRO A 641 2.61 25.03 12.66
CA PRO A 641 3.32 24.71 11.43
C PRO A 641 3.71 23.22 11.36
N ARG A 642 3.33 22.56 10.28
CA ARG A 642 3.63 21.14 10.02
C ARG A 642 3.48 20.82 8.54
N GLU A 643 4.16 19.75 8.10
CA GLU A 643 3.93 19.19 6.76
C GLU A 643 2.50 18.67 6.64
N THR A 644 1.84 18.98 5.53
CA THR A 644 0.49 18.52 5.21
C THR A 644 0.32 18.35 3.72
N LYS A 645 -0.58 17.43 3.34
CA LYS A 645 -1.04 17.22 1.95
C LYS A 645 -2.32 17.99 1.63
N LEU A 646 -2.80 18.83 2.54
CA LEU A 646 -3.95 19.68 2.27
C LEU A 646 -3.52 20.83 1.36
N ASP A 647 -4.27 21.03 0.28
CA ASP A 647 -4.02 22.06 -0.73
C ASP A 647 -5.21 22.99 -0.94
N GLY A 648 -4.99 24.12 -1.60
CA GLY A 648 -6.04 25.01 -2.07
C GLY A 648 -7.01 24.29 -3.01
N GLY A 649 -8.31 24.48 -2.79
CA GLY A 649 -9.38 23.78 -3.52
C GLY A 649 -9.91 22.52 -2.84
N ALA A 650 -9.20 21.95 -1.86
CA ALA A 650 -9.66 20.76 -1.15
C ALA A 650 -10.90 21.05 -0.28
N SER A 651 -11.91 20.20 -0.37
CA SER A 651 -13.05 20.18 0.53
C SER A 651 -12.68 19.55 1.86
N VAL A 652 -13.05 20.18 2.96
CA VAL A 652 -12.70 19.73 4.31
C VAL A 652 -13.92 19.46 5.18
N HIS A 653 -13.76 18.50 6.07
CA HIS A 653 -14.73 18.09 7.08
C HIS A 653 -14.19 18.46 8.47
N ASP A 654 -15.01 19.09 9.29
CA ASP A 654 -14.69 19.36 10.68
C ASP A 654 -14.98 18.14 11.55
N LEU A 655 -13.91 17.58 12.11
CA LEU A 655 -13.95 16.38 12.92
C LEU A 655 -14.51 16.60 14.32
N GLN A 656 -14.42 17.85 14.87
CA GLN A 656 -14.95 18.18 16.19
C GLN A 656 -16.47 18.29 16.17
N HIS A 657 -17.04 18.89 15.11
CA HIS A 657 -18.46 19.14 14.98
C HIS A 657 -19.17 18.20 14.02
N ASP A 658 -18.44 17.22 13.44
CA ASP A 658 -18.92 16.19 12.51
C ASP A 658 -19.74 16.76 11.35
N GLN A 659 -19.21 17.74 10.64
CA GLN A 659 -19.88 18.36 9.49
C GLN A 659 -18.91 18.78 8.38
N ASP A 660 -19.44 18.85 7.17
CA ASP A 660 -18.70 19.46 6.05
C ASP A 660 -18.50 20.94 6.34
N TYR A 661 -17.25 21.38 6.35
CA TYR A 661 -16.91 22.71 6.83
C TYR A 661 -16.66 23.73 5.72
N GLY A 662 -16.21 23.31 4.55
CA GLY A 662 -15.98 24.21 3.42
C GLY A 662 -14.84 23.79 2.52
N THR A 663 -14.25 24.77 1.83
CA THR A 663 -13.16 24.52 0.86
C THR A 663 -11.97 25.40 1.20
N ILE A 664 -10.78 24.84 1.19
CA ILE A 664 -9.53 25.58 1.40
C ILE A 664 -9.32 26.58 0.26
N GLU A 665 -9.21 27.85 0.55
CA GLU A 665 -8.79 28.88 -0.42
C GLU A 665 -7.28 28.95 -0.54
N SER A 666 -6.58 28.97 0.60
CA SER A 666 -5.13 29.00 0.67
C SER A 666 -4.64 28.39 1.96
N ILE A 667 -3.48 27.77 1.92
CA ILE A 667 -2.80 27.20 3.08
C ILE A 667 -1.30 27.45 2.97
N ASN A 668 -0.66 27.79 4.10
CA ASN A 668 0.80 27.87 4.21
C ASN A 668 1.25 26.99 5.39
N PRO A 669 1.78 25.79 5.10
CA PRO A 669 2.24 24.85 6.12
C PRO A 669 3.39 25.38 6.98
N TYR A 670 4.24 26.25 6.43
CA TYR A 670 5.42 26.77 7.09
C TYR A 670 5.10 27.86 8.10
N THR A 671 4.10 28.69 7.80
CA THR A 671 3.63 29.74 8.73
C THR A 671 2.46 29.29 9.59
N GLY A 672 1.87 28.14 9.30
CA GLY A 672 0.71 27.61 10.03
C GLY A 672 -0.55 28.44 9.83
N THR A 673 -0.80 28.94 8.62
CA THR A 673 -1.98 29.76 8.30
C THR A 673 -2.83 29.09 7.22
N ILE A 674 -4.13 29.15 7.36
CA ILE A 674 -5.10 28.61 6.41
C ILE A 674 -6.32 29.52 6.28
N SER A 675 -6.83 29.65 5.08
CA SER A 675 -8.05 30.40 4.77
C SER A 675 -9.08 29.44 4.17
N ILE A 676 -10.28 29.38 4.75
CA ILE A 676 -11.34 28.46 4.34
C ILE A 676 -12.54 29.27 3.86
N LYS A 677 -13.04 28.91 2.67
CA LYS A 677 -14.31 29.42 2.12
C LYS A 677 -15.48 28.64 2.72
N LEU A 678 -16.36 29.35 3.40
CA LEU A 678 -17.59 28.81 3.97
C LEU A 678 -18.82 29.33 3.22
N ARG A 679 -19.90 28.57 3.29
CA ARG A 679 -21.22 29.09 2.89
C ARG A 679 -21.56 30.29 3.79
N THR A 680 -22.35 31.23 3.28
CA THR A 680 -22.69 32.48 4.00
C THR A 680 -23.46 32.21 5.30
N ASP A 681 -24.26 31.14 5.33
CA ASP A 681 -25.08 30.67 6.46
C ASP A 681 -24.33 29.71 7.41
N ALA A 682 -23.08 29.37 7.13
CA ALA A 682 -22.30 28.41 7.92
C ALA A 682 -21.88 29.03 9.26
N THR A 683 -21.91 28.24 10.32
CA THR A 683 -21.38 28.61 11.64
C THR A 683 -19.86 28.66 11.61
N VAL A 684 -19.31 29.76 12.15
CA VAL A 684 -17.86 29.89 12.36
C VAL A 684 -17.52 29.45 13.78
N TYR A 685 -16.75 28.41 13.92
CA TYR A 685 -16.28 27.92 15.21
C TYR A 685 -14.93 28.52 15.55
N GLY A 686 -14.73 28.85 16.83
CA GLY A 686 -13.47 29.42 17.33
C GLY A 686 -12.28 28.44 17.22
N GLN A 687 -12.58 27.14 17.31
CA GLN A 687 -11.62 26.07 17.17
C GLN A 687 -12.24 24.92 16.39
N ILE A 688 -11.44 24.31 15.48
CA ILE A 688 -11.84 23.16 14.64
C ILE A 688 -10.68 22.20 14.43
N ASP A 689 -11.02 20.95 14.11
CA ASP A 689 -10.10 19.96 13.60
C ASP A 689 -10.59 19.54 12.20
N ILE A 690 -9.76 19.65 11.19
CA ILE A 690 -10.19 19.38 9.81
C ILE A 690 -9.43 18.21 9.20
N THR A 691 -10.13 17.45 8.36
CA THR A 691 -9.52 16.45 7.47
C THR A 691 -10.04 16.63 6.05
N LYS A 692 -9.28 16.14 5.07
CA LYS A 692 -9.74 16.12 3.67
C LYS A 692 -10.99 15.24 3.58
N LYS A 693 -12.02 15.76 2.95
CA LYS A 693 -13.20 14.94 2.60
C LYS A 693 -12.87 14.12 1.36
N PRO A 694 -13.16 12.80 1.32
CA PRO A 694 -13.03 12.04 0.10
C PRO A 694 -13.88 12.65 -1.02
N GLU A 695 -13.27 12.85 -2.19
CA GLU A 695 -13.97 13.37 -3.35
C GLU A 695 -14.91 12.29 -3.90
N MET A 696 -16.14 12.66 -4.19
CA MET A 696 -17.04 11.79 -4.94
C MET A 696 -16.69 11.93 -6.41
N LEU A 697 -16.49 10.80 -7.10
CA LEU A 697 -16.34 10.78 -8.55
C LEU A 697 -17.55 11.46 -9.21
N THR A 698 -17.25 12.22 -10.25
CA THR A 698 -18.31 12.83 -11.07
C THR A 698 -19.09 11.74 -11.80
N ASP A 699 -20.39 11.93 -11.93
CA ASP A 699 -21.29 10.94 -12.55
C ASP A 699 -20.90 10.63 -14.01
N SER A 700 -20.26 11.58 -14.74
CA SER A 700 -19.91 11.42 -16.16
C SER A 700 -18.99 10.23 -16.49
N LEU A 701 -17.93 9.98 -15.70
CA LEU A 701 -17.05 8.82 -15.94
C LEU A 701 -17.77 7.50 -15.69
N ARG A 702 -18.58 7.45 -14.62
CA ARG A 702 -19.37 6.28 -14.31
C ARG A 702 -20.40 6.00 -15.41
N GLU A 703 -21.12 7.01 -15.85
CA GLU A 703 -22.08 6.91 -16.96
C GLU A 703 -21.42 6.51 -18.28
N GLY A 704 -20.20 7.04 -18.56
CA GLY A 704 -19.39 6.64 -19.70
C GLY A 704 -19.00 5.17 -19.66
N LEU A 705 -18.56 4.70 -18.50
CA LEU A 705 -18.24 3.29 -18.27
C LEU A 705 -19.50 2.40 -18.40
N ASP A 706 -20.64 2.84 -17.85
CA ASP A 706 -21.90 2.11 -17.96
C ASP A 706 -22.34 1.94 -19.41
N ARG A 707 -22.24 2.98 -20.27
CA ARG A 707 -22.54 2.87 -21.68
C ARG A 707 -21.67 1.82 -22.38
N PHE A 708 -20.37 1.77 -22.06
CA PHE A 708 -19.48 0.73 -22.57
C PHE A 708 -19.93 -0.66 -22.09
N LEU A 709 -20.18 -0.83 -20.79
CA LEU A 709 -20.60 -2.11 -20.21
C LEU A 709 -21.97 -2.57 -20.76
N ASP A 710 -22.91 -1.66 -20.92
CA ASP A 710 -24.22 -1.96 -21.52
C ASP A 710 -24.08 -2.44 -22.98
N ALA A 711 -23.20 -1.82 -23.76
CA ALA A 711 -22.92 -2.27 -25.12
C ALA A 711 -22.31 -3.68 -25.15
N MET A 712 -21.38 -3.98 -24.21
CA MET A 712 -20.75 -5.30 -24.12
C MET A 712 -21.73 -6.39 -23.63
N SER A 713 -22.66 -6.05 -22.75
CA SER A 713 -23.64 -7.01 -22.18
C SER A 713 -24.63 -7.58 -23.21
N THR A 714 -24.73 -6.96 -24.40
CA THR A 714 -25.57 -7.42 -25.48
C THR A 714 -24.91 -8.41 -26.44
N LEU A 715 -23.59 -8.67 -26.26
CA LEU A 715 -22.76 -9.49 -27.14
C LEU A 715 -22.61 -10.91 -26.60
N ASP A 716 -22.45 -11.87 -27.50
CA ASP A 716 -21.98 -13.21 -27.18
C ASP A 716 -20.45 -13.18 -26.98
N LEU A 717 -20.02 -13.01 -25.73
CA LEU A 717 -18.62 -12.82 -25.37
C LEU A 717 -17.77 -14.10 -25.56
N GLU A 718 -18.39 -15.28 -25.57
CA GLU A 718 -17.72 -16.56 -25.82
C GLU A 718 -17.30 -16.72 -27.30
N ASN A 719 -18.04 -16.10 -28.22
CA ASN A 719 -17.84 -16.23 -29.65
C ASN A 719 -17.38 -14.91 -30.32
N LEU A 720 -16.72 -14.01 -29.57
CA LEU A 720 -16.14 -12.79 -30.15
C LEU A 720 -14.96 -13.14 -31.07
N ASP A 721 -15.20 -13.10 -32.36
CA ASP A 721 -14.17 -13.24 -33.36
C ASP A 721 -13.28 -11.98 -33.40
N ALA A 722 -11.98 -12.13 -33.17
CA ALA A 722 -11.01 -11.04 -33.23
C ALA A 722 -10.93 -10.37 -34.64
N LEU A 723 -11.25 -11.09 -35.68
CA LEU A 723 -11.23 -10.59 -37.07
C LEU A 723 -12.55 -9.95 -37.48
N ASN A 724 -13.63 -10.31 -36.81
CA ASN A 724 -14.94 -9.72 -37.08
C ASN A 724 -15.11 -8.40 -36.30
N ARG A 725 -14.89 -7.28 -36.93
CA ARG A 725 -14.97 -5.93 -36.36
C ARG A 725 -16.39 -5.33 -36.39
N SER A 726 -17.42 -6.17 -36.44
CA SER A 726 -18.85 -5.72 -36.54
C SER A 726 -19.43 -5.30 -35.18
N TYR A 727 -18.81 -5.59 -34.09
CA TYR A 727 -19.26 -5.19 -32.74
C TYR A 727 -18.67 -3.84 -32.30
N PRO A 728 -19.31 -3.12 -31.38
CA PRO A 728 -18.84 -1.81 -30.96
C PRO A 728 -17.57 -1.93 -30.06
N HIS A 729 -16.76 -0.85 -30.02
CA HIS A 729 -15.61 -0.68 -29.13
C HIS A 729 -14.54 -1.78 -29.23
N THR A 730 -14.33 -2.32 -30.43
CA THR A 730 -13.34 -3.38 -30.67
C THR A 730 -11.94 -3.03 -30.18
N ALA A 731 -11.51 -1.75 -30.29
CA ALA A 731 -10.23 -1.28 -29.76
C ALA A 731 -10.11 -1.47 -28.25
N LEU A 732 -11.17 -1.21 -27.48
CA LEU A 732 -11.19 -1.39 -26.04
C LEU A 732 -11.20 -2.87 -25.65
N VAL A 733 -11.90 -3.71 -26.42
CA VAL A 733 -11.90 -5.17 -26.23
C VAL A 733 -10.52 -5.75 -26.50
N ASP A 734 -9.83 -5.32 -27.58
CA ASP A 734 -8.46 -5.74 -27.88
C ASP A 734 -7.52 -5.44 -26.69
N ILE A 735 -7.63 -4.24 -26.09
CA ILE A 735 -6.82 -3.85 -24.93
C ILE A 735 -7.14 -4.71 -23.72
N LEU A 736 -8.42 -4.94 -23.38
CA LEU A 736 -8.82 -5.77 -22.22
C LEU A 736 -8.35 -7.22 -22.34
N GLN A 737 -8.29 -7.75 -23.56
CA GLN A 737 -7.83 -9.11 -23.83
C GLN A 737 -6.32 -9.22 -24.14
N GLY A 738 -5.59 -8.08 -24.19
CA GLY A 738 -4.16 -8.07 -24.53
C GLY A 738 -3.88 -8.55 -25.96
N ARG A 739 -4.84 -8.39 -26.87
CA ARG A 739 -4.71 -8.77 -28.29
C ARG A 739 -3.80 -7.80 -29.04
N ASP A 740 -3.14 -8.30 -30.08
CA ASP A 740 -2.37 -7.46 -31.00
C ASP A 740 -3.24 -6.50 -31.79
N PRO A 741 -2.72 -5.33 -32.23
CA PRO A 741 -3.48 -4.38 -33.01
C PRO A 741 -3.93 -4.97 -34.36
N VAL A 742 -5.13 -4.62 -34.80
CA VAL A 742 -5.74 -5.13 -36.03
C VAL A 742 -5.74 -4.06 -37.10
N PHE A 743 -5.23 -4.41 -38.28
CA PHE A 743 -5.14 -3.56 -39.45
C PHE A 743 -6.10 -4.01 -40.58
N LYS A 744 -6.48 -3.10 -41.48
CA LYS A 744 -7.37 -3.39 -42.57
C LYS A 744 -6.84 -4.39 -43.60
N ASP A 745 -5.52 -4.49 -43.70
CA ASP A 745 -4.81 -5.37 -44.66
C ASP A 745 -4.49 -6.80 -44.08
N ALA A 746 -5.04 -7.17 -42.99
CA ALA A 746 -5.11 -8.52 -42.39
C ALA A 746 -3.84 -9.41 -42.44
N GLN A 747 -2.66 -8.86 -42.70
CA GLN A 747 -1.39 -9.62 -42.72
C GLN A 747 -0.64 -9.42 -41.38
N PRO A 748 -0.10 -10.47 -40.76
CA PRO A 748 0.85 -10.34 -39.63
C PRO A 748 2.08 -9.56 -40.11
N ARG A 749 2.29 -8.38 -39.55
CA ARG A 749 3.46 -7.53 -39.84
C ARG A 749 3.92 -6.78 -38.60
N PRO A 750 5.17 -6.28 -38.56
CA PRO A 750 5.53 -5.24 -37.63
C PRO A 750 4.59 -4.05 -37.79
N VAL A 751 4.27 -3.35 -36.68
CA VAL A 751 3.34 -2.19 -36.72
C VAL A 751 3.87 -1.14 -37.69
N ILE A 752 5.17 -0.89 -37.68
CA ILE A 752 5.84 0.00 -38.62
C ILE A 752 7.16 -0.59 -39.13
N VAL A 753 7.54 -0.17 -40.33
CA VAL A 753 8.89 -0.32 -40.93
C VAL A 753 9.20 1.05 -41.60
N PRO A 754 10.26 1.76 -41.23
CA PRO A 754 11.40 1.40 -40.38
C PRO A 754 11.09 1.44 -38.87
N HIS A 755 11.97 0.83 -38.06
CA HIS A 755 11.78 0.70 -36.60
C HIS A 755 12.47 1.82 -35.79
N SER A 756 13.40 2.59 -36.37
CA SER A 756 14.07 3.70 -35.69
C SER A 756 13.37 5.03 -35.92
N ALA A 757 13.16 5.77 -34.82
CA ALA A 757 12.61 7.12 -34.89
C ALA A 757 13.56 8.16 -35.56
N GLN A 758 14.78 7.78 -35.88
CA GLN A 758 15.76 8.60 -36.63
C GLN A 758 15.59 8.49 -38.15
N ASP A 759 14.91 7.46 -38.61
CA ASP A 759 14.73 7.24 -40.05
C ASP A 759 13.83 8.31 -40.66
N PRO A 760 14.16 8.89 -41.82
CA PRO A 760 13.35 9.93 -42.46
C PRO A 760 11.91 9.49 -42.75
N GLU A 761 11.68 8.22 -43.03
CA GLU A 761 10.39 7.63 -43.37
C GLU A 761 9.53 7.28 -42.13
N PHE A 762 10.06 7.44 -40.93
CA PHE A 762 9.37 7.04 -39.68
C PHE A 762 8.01 7.72 -39.52
N ALA A 763 7.94 9.02 -39.74
CA ALA A 763 6.69 9.79 -39.57
C ALA A 763 5.60 9.32 -40.56
N ASP A 764 5.97 9.04 -41.82
CA ASP A 764 5.03 8.55 -42.87
C ASP A 764 4.60 7.12 -42.54
N ALA A 765 5.51 6.25 -42.07
CA ALA A 765 5.18 4.89 -41.66
C ALA A 765 4.24 4.85 -40.43
N LEU A 766 4.45 5.76 -39.47
CA LEU A 766 3.59 5.90 -38.30
C LEU A 766 2.18 6.38 -38.68
N PHE A 767 2.10 7.33 -39.61
CA PHE A 767 0.84 7.82 -40.16
C PHE A 767 0.08 6.74 -40.97
N ASP A 768 0.80 6.00 -41.82
CA ASP A 768 0.24 4.88 -42.59
C ASP A 768 -0.33 3.80 -41.66
N ALA A 769 0.44 3.41 -40.63
CA ALA A 769 -0.03 2.45 -39.63
C ALA A 769 -1.34 2.93 -38.94
N ALA A 770 -1.41 4.20 -38.55
CA ALA A 770 -2.60 4.77 -37.93
C ALA A 770 -3.81 4.76 -38.90
N LEU A 771 -3.64 5.12 -40.16
CA LEU A 771 -4.72 5.11 -41.17
C LEU A 771 -5.27 3.72 -41.46
N HIS A 772 -4.43 2.69 -41.34
CA HIS A 772 -4.80 1.30 -41.58
C HIS A 772 -5.40 0.60 -40.36
N LEU A 773 -5.46 1.23 -39.18
CA LEU A 773 -6.17 0.66 -38.05
C LEU A 773 -7.61 0.31 -38.37
N ASN A 774 -8.07 -0.85 -37.93
CA ASN A 774 -9.40 -1.37 -38.13
C ASN A 774 -10.20 -1.46 -36.84
N GLY A 775 -10.58 -0.33 -36.25
CA GLY A 775 -11.26 -0.30 -34.95
C GLY A 775 -10.35 -0.89 -33.85
N SER A 776 -9.09 -0.51 -33.81
CA SER A 776 -8.10 -1.06 -32.93
C SER A 776 -7.23 0.05 -32.30
N TYR A 777 -6.07 -0.29 -31.77
CA TYR A 777 -5.18 0.64 -31.10
C TYR A 777 -3.80 0.70 -31.75
N LEU A 778 -3.08 1.80 -31.51
CA LEU A 778 -1.66 1.95 -31.80
C LEU A 778 -0.93 2.26 -30.48
N PHE A 779 -0.04 1.37 -30.06
CA PHE A 779 0.79 1.57 -28.85
C PHE A 779 2.14 2.19 -29.22
N ILE A 780 2.44 3.37 -28.67
CA ILE A 780 3.71 4.09 -28.85
C ILE A 780 4.38 4.18 -27.48
N GLN A 781 5.35 3.31 -27.23
CA GLN A 781 6.20 3.39 -26.05
C GLN A 781 7.32 4.39 -26.29
N GLY A 782 7.38 5.42 -25.45
CA GLY A 782 8.42 6.43 -25.53
C GLY A 782 9.09 6.68 -24.19
N PRO A 783 10.32 6.21 -23.97
CA PRO A 783 11.15 6.60 -22.84
C PRO A 783 11.27 8.12 -22.65
N PRO A 784 11.77 8.60 -21.48
CA PRO A 784 11.96 10.02 -21.25
C PRO A 784 12.85 10.69 -22.29
N GLY A 785 12.36 11.76 -22.92
CA GLY A 785 13.14 12.54 -23.89
C GLY A 785 13.17 12.01 -25.32
N THR A 786 12.39 10.96 -25.65
CA THR A 786 12.33 10.38 -27.00
C THR A 786 11.35 11.07 -27.95
N GLY A 787 10.71 12.18 -27.53
CA GLY A 787 9.83 12.96 -28.40
C GLY A 787 8.41 12.40 -28.51
N LYS A 788 7.86 11.74 -27.49
CA LYS A 788 6.45 11.29 -27.45
C LYS A 788 5.47 12.35 -28.00
N THR A 789 5.49 13.52 -27.36
CA THR A 789 4.61 14.63 -27.73
C THR A 789 4.90 15.16 -29.13
N TYR A 790 6.15 15.16 -29.57
CA TYR A 790 6.59 15.59 -30.90
C TYR A 790 6.00 14.69 -32.01
N HIS A 791 6.15 13.37 -31.86
CA HIS A 791 5.63 12.41 -32.84
C HIS A 791 4.10 12.32 -32.77
N GLY A 792 3.52 12.32 -31.56
CA GLY A 792 2.08 12.31 -31.34
C GLY A 792 1.38 13.52 -31.93
N ALA A 793 1.92 14.72 -31.76
CA ALA A 793 1.35 15.97 -32.30
C ALA A 793 1.36 15.99 -33.83
N ARG A 794 2.43 15.53 -34.49
CA ARG A 794 2.52 15.43 -35.95
C ARG A 794 1.55 14.41 -36.48
N LEU A 795 1.45 13.25 -35.86
CA LEU A 795 0.49 12.21 -36.23
C LEU A 795 -0.94 12.75 -36.12
N ALA A 796 -1.28 13.44 -35.03
CA ALA A 796 -2.60 14.04 -34.85
C ALA A 796 -2.92 15.05 -35.95
N LEU A 797 -1.97 15.93 -36.30
CA LEU A 797 -2.15 16.92 -37.36
C LEU A 797 -2.31 16.27 -38.75
N SER A 798 -1.54 15.22 -39.08
CA SER A 798 -1.66 14.46 -40.32
C SER A 798 -3.04 13.78 -40.45
N LEU A 799 -3.57 13.23 -39.36
CA LEU A 799 -4.92 12.67 -39.33
C LEU A 799 -5.99 13.73 -39.52
N ILE A 800 -5.85 14.92 -38.90
CA ILE A 800 -6.76 16.07 -39.11
C ILE A 800 -6.73 16.51 -40.55
N GLN A 801 -5.59 16.61 -41.20
CA GLN A 801 -5.45 16.94 -42.63
C GLN A 801 -6.12 15.90 -43.53
N SER A 802 -6.16 14.64 -43.10
CA SER A 802 -6.88 13.57 -43.82
C SER A 802 -8.37 13.56 -43.53
N GLY A 803 -8.90 14.64 -42.90
CA GLY A 803 -10.33 14.79 -42.61
C GLY A 803 -10.84 13.97 -41.44
N LYS A 804 -9.95 13.50 -40.54
CA LYS A 804 -10.34 12.72 -39.36
C LYS A 804 -10.67 13.61 -38.17
N LYS A 805 -11.64 13.18 -37.36
CA LYS A 805 -12.01 13.79 -36.08
C LYS A 805 -11.13 13.22 -35.00
N VAL A 806 -10.32 14.06 -34.35
CA VAL A 806 -9.29 13.67 -33.42
C VAL A 806 -9.60 14.18 -32.00
N GLY A 807 -9.56 13.29 -31.00
CA GLY A 807 -9.58 13.63 -29.60
C GLY A 807 -8.17 13.54 -28.99
N VAL A 808 -7.86 14.36 -27.98
CA VAL A 808 -6.62 14.32 -27.18
C VAL A 808 -6.97 14.34 -25.71
N THR A 809 -6.60 13.31 -25.00
CA THR A 809 -6.81 13.18 -23.54
C THR A 809 -5.53 12.82 -22.79
N SER A 810 -5.51 13.15 -21.52
CA SER A 810 -4.49 12.75 -20.54
C SER A 810 -5.05 12.90 -19.13
N ASN A 811 -4.33 12.41 -18.12
CA ASN A 811 -4.72 12.52 -16.70
C ASN A 811 -4.71 13.95 -16.14
N SER A 812 -4.01 14.88 -16.76
CA SER A 812 -3.92 16.26 -16.28
C SER A 812 -4.15 17.30 -17.38
N HIS A 813 -4.78 18.41 -17.01
CA HIS A 813 -4.92 19.55 -17.90
C HIS A 813 -3.59 20.08 -18.43
N LYS A 814 -2.52 19.98 -17.62
CA LYS A 814 -1.16 20.39 -18.00
C LYS A 814 -0.60 19.53 -19.12
N ALA A 815 -0.74 18.20 -19.03
CA ALA A 815 -0.27 17.28 -20.07
C ALA A 815 -1.07 17.50 -21.38
N VAL A 816 -2.40 17.61 -21.28
CA VAL A 816 -3.24 17.95 -22.44
C VAL A 816 -2.80 19.25 -23.08
N ASN A 817 -2.57 20.32 -22.27
CA ASN A 817 -2.14 21.62 -22.79
C ASN A 817 -0.77 21.54 -23.48
N ASN A 818 0.18 20.78 -22.93
CA ASN A 818 1.50 20.58 -23.56
C ASN A 818 1.39 19.88 -24.91
N PHE A 819 0.53 18.84 -25.00
CA PHE A 819 0.32 18.13 -26.26
C PHE A 819 -0.29 19.01 -27.33
N ILE A 820 -1.40 19.70 -27.02
CA ILE A 820 -2.08 20.56 -28.00
C ILE A 820 -1.26 21.82 -28.33
N GLN A 821 -0.38 22.28 -27.44
CA GLN A 821 0.57 23.36 -27.74
C GLN A 821 1.54 22.94 -28.86
N GLU A 822 2.02 21.68 -28.82
CA GLU A 822 2.89 21.17 -29.89
C GLU A 822 2.11 21.01 -31.20
N VAL A 823 0.84 20.53 -31.15
CA VAL A 823 -0.03 20.47 -32.35
C VAL A 823 -0.22 21.86 -32.96
N ASP A 824 -0.51 22.87 -32.13
CA ASP A 824 -0.73 24.26 -32.59
C ASP A 824 0.56 24.88 -33.16
N ASN A 825 1.70 24.65 -32.51
CA ASN A 825 3.01 25.12 -32.95
C ASN A 825 3.39 24.54 -34.34
N VAL A 826 3.24 23.22 -34.50
CA VAL A 826 3.51 22.54 -35.80
C VAL A 826 2.58 23.02 -36.87
N ALA A 827 1.30 23.16 -36.58
CA ALA A 827 0.28 23.63 -37.53
C ALA A 827 0.56 25.07 -37.99
N GLN A 828 0.95 25.96 -37.08
CA GLN A 828 1.33 27.34 -37.41
C GLN A 828 2.61 27.38 -38.25
N HIS A 829 3.63 26.59 -37.89
CA HIS A 829 4.89 26.52 -38.65
C HIS A 829 4.68 26.01 -40.09
N LEU A 830 3.83 25.02 -40.27
CA LEU A 830 3.50 24.44 -41.60
C LEU A 830 2.38 25.18 -42.32
N SER A 831 1.77 26.20 -41.67
CA SER A 831 0.59 26.92 -42.20
C SER A 831 -0.60 26.00 -42.51
N ILE A 832 -0.90 25.05 -41.63
CA ILE A 832 -1.97 24.06 -41.72
C ILE A 832 -3.13 24.51 -40.83
N PRO A 833 -4.20 25.14 -41.38
CA PRO A 833 -5.32 25.58 -40.56
C PRO A 833 -6.21 24.41 -40.13
N PHE A 834 -6.68 24.42 -38.86
CA PHE A 834 -7.70 23.54 -38.34
C PHE A 834 -8.56 24.24 -37.27
N HIS A 835 -9.64 23.63 -36.82
CA HIS A 835 -10.46 24.13 -35.74
C HIS A 835 -10.38 23.21 -34.54
N GLY A 836 -9.73 23.69 -33.46
CA GLY A 836 -9.56 22.93 -32.22
C GLY A 836 -10.28 23.57 -31.04
N VAL A 837 -10.67 22.75 -30.06
CA VAL A 837 -11.27 23.19 -28.81
C VAL A 837 -10.71 22.46 -27.60
N LYS A 838 -10.44 23.22 -26.53
CA LYS A 838 -10.00 22.69 -25.23
C LYS A 838 -11.08 22.86 -24.17
N LYS A 839 -11.52 21.74 -23.58
CA LYS A 839 -12.46 21.77 -22.47
C LYS A 839 -11.78 22.20 -21.17
N SER A 840 -12.28 23.25 -20.56
CA SER A 840 -11.83 23.81 -19.28
C SER A 840 -13.02 24.07 -18.38
N ASN A 841 -12.81 24.16 -17.05
CA ASN A 841 -13.93 24.31 -16.12
C ASN A 841 -14.48 25.75 -16.08
N LYS A 842 -13.59 26.74 -16.18
CA LYS A 842 -13.96 28.15 -16.07
C LYS A 842 -12.91 29.02 -16.72
N GLU A 843 -13.38 30.16 -17.25
CA GLU A 843 -12.52 31.18 -17.85
C GLU A 843 -11.47 31.71 -16.86
N GLY A 844 -10.24 31.92 -17.34
CA GLY A 844 -9.13 32.42 -16.54
C GLY A 844 -8.57 31.43 -15.51
N SER A 845 -8.99 30.16 -15.52
CA SER A 845 -8.41 29.12 -14.68
C SER A 845 -7.05 28.66 -15.20
N SER A 846 -6.21 28.11 -14.33
CA SER A 846 -4.93 27.48 -14.71
C SER A 846 -5.09 26.27 -15.63
N GLN A 847 -6.31 25.79 -15.84
CA GLN A 847 -6.67 24.68 -16.71
C GLN A 847 -6.85 25.11 -18.17
N CYS A 848 -7.03 26.41 -18.44
CA CYS A 848 -7.21 26.93 -19.77
C CYS A 848 -5.92 26.77 -20.59
N TYR A 849 -6.10 26.46 -21.87
CA TYR A 849 -5.02 26.51 -22.84
C TYR A 849 -4.63 27.96 -23.10
N GLN A 850 -3.35 28.25 -23.07
CA GLN A 850 -2.78 29.56 -23.35
C GLN A 850 -1.75 29.39 -24.47
N PRO A 851 -2.02 29.89 -25.70
CA PRO A 851 -1.08 29.77 -26.81
C PRO A 851 0.19 30.58 -26.55
N LEU A 852 1.32 30.10 -27.04
CA LEU A 852 2.61 30.79 -26.95
C LEU A 852 2.72 31.99 -27.93
N GLY A 853 1.93 32.00 -29.00
CA GLY A 853 1.93 33.03 -30.02
C GLY A 853 0.69 33.94 -29.97
N ALA A 854 0.68 34.94 -30.87
CA ALA A 854 -0.41 35.92 -31.02
C ALA A 854 -1.68 35.32 -31.68
N SER A 855 -1.56 34.16 -32.31
CA SER A 855 -2.66 33.44 -32.96
C SER A 855 -2.67 31.97 -32.55
N SER A 856 -3.84 31.33 -32.55
CA SER A 856 -4.00 29.90 -32.28
C SER A 856 -5.17 29.35 -33.08
N TYR A 857 -5.06 28.08 -33.47
CA TYR A 857 -6.14 27.31 -34.05
C TYR A 857 -7.04 26.63 -33.01
N ILE A 858 -6.74 26.81 -31.70
CA ILE A 858 -7.40 26.16 -30.58
C ILE A 858 -8.02 27.19 -29.65
N GLU A 859 -9.31 27.08 -29.38
CA GLU A 859 -10.03 27.90 -28.42
C GLU A 859 -10.41 27.14 -27.13
N ASN A 860 -10.74 27.84 -26.03
CA ASN A 860 -11.23 27.20 -24.80
C ASN A 860 -12.76 27.18 -24.79
N CYS A 861 -13.36 26.07 -24.36
CA CYS A 861 -14.79 25.99 -24.03
C CYS A 861 -15.01 25.60 -22.56
N TYR A 862 -16.14 26.04 -22.01
CA TYR A 862 -16.45 25.88 -20.58
C TYR A 862 -17.71 25.05 -20.35
N LYS A 863 -18.59 24.93 -21.34
CA LYS A 863 -19.81 24.12 -21.28
C LYS A 863 -19.60 22.79 -22.02
N SER A 864 -20.27 21.72 -21.56
CA SER A 864 -20.22 20.42 -22.21
C SER A 864 -20.77 20.45 -23.65
N GLU A 865 -21.85 21.19 -23.85
CA GLU A 865 -22.52 21.29 -25.14
C GLU A 865 -21.68 22.03 -26.21
N SER A 866 -20.71 22.82 -25.77
CA SER A 866 -19.76 23.50 -26.66
C SER A 866 -18.56 22.64 -27.07
N PHE A 867 -18.44 21.45 -26.52
CA PHE A 867 -17.39 20.46 -26.81
C PHE A 867 -17.94 19.50 -27.87
N ASP A 868 -18.03 20.00 -29.13
CA ASP A 868 -18.83 19.44 -30.19
C ASP A 868 -17.96 18.91 -31.35
N PRO A 869 -17.97 17.59 -31.65
CA PRO A 869 -17.20 16.99 -32.73
C PRO A 869 -17.70 17.39 -34.16
N GLU A 870 -18.88 17.97 -34.31
CA GLU A 870 -19.33 18.46 -35.61
C GLU A 870 -18.74 19.84 -35.95
N LYS A 871 -18.38 20.60 -34.92
CA LYS A 871 -17.81 21.95 -35.08
C LYS A 871 -16.28 21.94 -35.18
N TYR A 872 -15.60 20.98 -34.45
CA TYR A 872 -14.17 20.98 -34.30
C TYR A 872 -13.53 19.70 -34.87
N ASN A 873 -12.33 19.85 -35.47
CA ASN A 873 -11.52 18.74 -35.96
C ASN A 873 -10.67 18.13 -34.82
N LEU A 874 -10.27 18.97 -33.85
CA LEU A 874 -9.53 18.59 -32.67
C LEU A 874 -10.32 18.92 -31.41
N LEU A 875 -10.55 17.90 -30.56
CA LEU A 875 -11.12 18.06 -29.22
C LEU A 875 -10.08 17.69 -28.19
N ALA A 876 -9.85 18.55 -27.21
CA ALA A 876 -8.87 18.29 -26.15
C ALA A 876 -9.46 18.45 -24.75
N GLY A 877 -9.20 17.50 -23.87
CA GLY A 877 -9.73 17.48 -22.50
C GLY A 877 -9.20 16.33 -21.68
N THR A 878 -9.54 16.31 -20.41
CA THR A 878 -9.28 15.13 -19.55
C THR A 878 -10.33 14.04 -19.83
N ALA A 879 -10.12 12.81 -19.36
CA ALA A 879 -11.01 11.66 -19.58
C ALA A 879 -12.50 11.97 -19.31
N TRP A 880 -12.79 12.82 -18.32
CA TRP A 880 -14.16 13.28 -18.00
C TRP A 880 -14.88 13.93 -19.18
N ALA A 881 -14.17 14.69 -20.00
CA ALA A 881 -14.77 15.36 -21.16
C ALA A 881 -15.15 14.37 -22.26
N PHE A 882 -14.39 13.31 -22.43
CA PHE A 882 -14.65 12.28 -23.45
C PHE A 882 -15.68 11.23 -23.00
N ALA A 883 -16.06 11.23 -21.74
CA ALA A 883 -17.13 10.39 -21.20
C ALA A 883 -18.54 11.00 -21.36
N TYR A 884 -18.70 12.16 -22.01
CA TYR A 884 -20.02 12.73 -22.27
C TYR A 884 -20.80 11.91 -23.30
N GLU A 885 -22.12 11.79 -23.13
CA GLU A 885 -23.00 10.98 -23.95
C GLU A 885 -22.96 11.40 -25.45
N HIS A 886 -22.98 12.72 -25.75
CA HIS A 886 -22.95 13.24 -27.10
C HIS A 886 -21.65 12.98 -27.86
N LEU A 887 -20.59 12.50 -27.16
CA LEU A 887 -19.33 12.10 -27.80
C LEU A 887 -19.24 10.60 -28.08
N TYR A 888 -20.21 9.81 -27.63
CA TYR A 888 -20.19 8.36 -27.78
C TYR A 888 -20.05 7.94 -29.25
N ASN A 889 -18.93 7.25 -29.57
CA ASN A 889 -18.61 6.75 -30.96
C ASN A 889 -18.61 7.83 -32.07
N THR A 890 -18.22 9.08 -31.74
CA THR A 890 -18.23 10.19 -32.72
C THR A 890 -16.87 10.50 -33.31
N LEU A 891 -15.79 10.13 -32.64
CA LEU A 891 -14.41 10.40 -33.07
C LEU A 891 -13.85 9.24 -33.90
N ASP A 892 -12.97 9.57 -34.86
CA ASP A 892 -12.19 8.56 -35.58
C ASP A 892 -11.00 8.06 -34.74
N TYR A 893 -10.34 8.97 -33.98
CA TYR A 893 -9.19 8.67 -33.15
C TYR A 893 -9.27 9.40 -31.82
N LEU A 894 -8.86 8.71 -30.73
CA LEU A 894 -8.57 9.31 -29.43
C LEU A 894 -7.10 9.07 -29.07
N PHE A 895 -6.33 10.14 -28.97
CA PHE A 895 -4.97 10.12 -28.43
C PHE A 895 -5.04 10.14 -26.90
N VAL A 896 -4.35 9.20 -26.28
CA VAL A 896 -4.20 9.10 -24.83
C VAL A 896 -2.72 9.35 -24.51
N ASP A 897 -2.38 10.57 -24.15
CA ASP A 897 -1.01 10.93 -23.74
C ASP A 897 -0.79 10.58 -22.28
N GLU A 898 0.42 10.12 -21.92
CA GLU A 898 0.75 9.54 -20.62
C GLU A 898 -0.20 8.37 -20.24
N ALA A 899 -0.46 7.48 -21.20
CA ALA A 899 -1.42 6.37 -21.03
C ALA A 899 -1.03 5.40 -19.91
N SER A 900 0.25 5.32 -19.52
CA SER A 900 0.72 4.58 -18.31
C SER A 900 0.18 5.15 -17.00
N GLN A 901 -0.25 6.42 -16.98
CA GLN A 901 -0.84 7.08 -15.82
C GLN A 901 -2.37 7.10 -15.85
N MET A 902 -3.03 6.42 -16.78
CA MET A 902 -4.49 6.34 -16.88
C MET A 902 -4.96 4.97 -16.38
N SER A 903 -6.00 4.94 -15.52
CA SER A 903 -6.62 3.66 -15.15
C SER A 903 -7.40 3.05 -16.31
N ILE A 904 -7.48 1.72 -16.31
CA ILE A 904 -8.24 0.99 -17.34
C ILE A 904 -9.71 1.43 -17.38
N ALA A 905 -10.34 1.70 -16.24
CA ALA A 905 -11.72 2.16 -16.16
C ALA A 905 -11.91 3.56 -16.79
N HIS A 906 -10.96 4.48 -16.61
CA HIS A 906 -10.97 5.79 -17.25
C HIS A 906 -10.82 5.65 -18.77
N LEU A 907 -9.95 4.73 -19.23
CA LEU A 907 -9.80 4.46 -20.65
C LEU A 907 -11.09 3.88 -21.25
N MET A 908 -11.75 2.92 -20.56
CA MET A 908 -13.03 2.36 -21.07
C MET A 908 -14.10 3.44 -21.17
N ALA A 909 -14.22 4.32 -20.17
CA ALA A 909 -15.19 5.41 -20.16
C ALA A 909 -14.94 6.44 -21.28
N ALA A 910 -13.69 6.90 -21.44
CA ALA A 910 -13.31 7.92 -22.42
C ALA A 910 -13.14 7.35 -23.83
N GLY A 911 -12.57 6.16 -23.96
CA GLY A 911 -12.26 5.49 -25.22
C GLY A 911 -13.51 5.09 -26.03
N SER A 912 -14.66 4.93 -25.34
CA SER A 912 -15.96 4.71 -25.99
C SER A 912 -16.37 5.87 -26.91
N SER A 913 -15.70 7.02 -26.85
CA SER A 913 -15.91 8.15 -27.74
C SER A 913 -15.33 7.96 -29.16
N ALA A 914 -14.37 7.03 -29.34
CA ALA A 914 -13.61 6.90 -30.58
C ALA A 914 -13.60 5.46 -31.15
N LYS A 915 -13.36 5.36 -32.47
CA LYS A 915 -13.21 4.07 -33.16
C LYS A 915 -11.81 3.47 -32.96
N ASN A 916 -10.77 4.30 -33.04
CA ASN A 916 -9.38 3.88 -32.90
C ASN A 916 -8.72 4.65 -31.74
N LEU A 917 -7.75 4.02 -31.07
CA LEU A 917 -7.02 4.60 -29.95
C LEU A 917 -5.53 4.72 -30.27
N ILE A 918 -4.92 5.86 -29.96
CA ILE A 918 -3.47 6.06 -30.02
C ILE A 918 -2.97 6.21 -28.58
N LEU A 919 -2.35 5.17 -28.06
CA LEU A 919 -1.86 5.10 -26.69
C LEU A 919 -0.38 5.50 -26.65
N ILE A 920 -0.06 6.62 -26.03
CA ILE A 920 1.32 7.15 -25.92
C ILE A 920 1.71 7.18 -24.45
N GLY A 921 2.84 6.58 -24.14
CA GLY A 921 3.31 6.56 -22.74
C GLY A 921 4.56 5.72 -22.56
N ASP A 922 4.89 5.45 -21.32
CA ASP A 922 6.01 4.60 -20.96
C ASP A 922 5.67 3.79 -19.70
N PRO A 923 5.42 2.48 -19.84
CA PRO A 923 5.09 1.60 -18.70
C PRO A 923 6.21 1.50 -17.66
N CYS A 924 7.47 1.79 -18.05
CA CYS A 924 8.61 1.78 -17.12
C CYS A 924 8.70 3.04 -16.25
N GLN A 925 7.83 4.05 -16.48
CA GLN A 925 7.67 5.22 -15.59
C GLN A 925 6.61 4.95 -14.52
N LEU A 926 6.52 5.87 -13.53
CA LEU A 926 5.56 5.73 -12.43
C LEU A 926 4.11 5.59 -12.95
N PRO A 927 3.42 4.51 -12.59
CA PRO A 927 2.02 4.32 -12.95
C PRO A 927 1.10 5.23 -12.14
N GLN A 928 -0.18 5.27 -12.50
CA GLN A 928 -1.20 5.90 -11.67
C GLN A 928 -1.31 5.21 -10.32
N PRO A 929 -1.29 5.94 -9.18
CA PRO A 929 -1.54 5.35 -7.88
C PRO A 929 -2.96 4.76 -7.81
N ILE A 930 -3.06 3.46 -7.66
CA ILE A 930 -4.32 2.74 -7.42
C ILE A 930 -4.45 2.51 -5.91
N GLN A 931 -5.58 2.91 -5.33
CA GLN A 931 -5.86 2.79 -3.89
C GLN A 931 -6.67 1.54 -3.57
N GLY A 932 -7.60 1.17 -4.45
CA GLY A 932 -8.44 -0.01 -4.31
C GLY A 932 -7.75 -1.30 -4.75
N THR A 933 -8.33 -2.44 -4.38
CA THR A 933 -7.93 -3.74 -4.90
C THR A 933 -8.85 -4.12 -6.06
N HIS A 934 -8.28 -4.33 -7.24
CA HIS A 934 -9.01 -4.65 -8.45
C HIS A 934 -8.59 -6.03 -8.97
N PRO A 935 -9.50 -7.03 -9.01
CA PRO A 935 -9.24 -8.34 -9.59
C PRO A 935 -9.03 -8.30 -11.10
N ALA A 936 -8.64 -9.43 -11.69
CA ALA A 936 -8.50 -9.63 -13.14
C ALA A 936 -7.54 -8.63 -13.81
N ASN A 937 -6.46 -8.26 -13.11
CA ASN A 937 -5.43 -7.32 -13.56
C ASN A 937 -5.93 -5.90 -13.90
N LEU A 938 -7.12 -5.50 -13.42
CA LEU A 938 -7.69 -4.17 -13.65
C LEU A 938 -6.99 -3.04 -12.87
N HIS A 939 -6.03 -3.37 -11.99
CA HIS A 939 -5.15 -2.41 -11.33
C HIS A 939 -4.01 -1.92 -12.23
N LEU A 940 -3.71 -2.64 -13.32
CA LEU A 940 -2.70 -2.27 -14.29
C LEU A 940 -3.17 -1.10 -15.18
N SER A 941 -2.21 -0.31 -15.65
CA SER A 941 -2.49 0.66 -16.70
C SER A 941 -2.76 -0.06 -18.05
N PRO A 942 -3.39 0.61 -19.02
CA PRO A 942 -3.59 0.02 -20.36
C PRO A 942 -2.29 -0.44 -21.01
N LEU A 943 -1.19 0.28 -20.82
CA LEU A 943 0.09 -0.07 -21.42
C LEU A 943 0.74 -1.26 -20.73
N GLU A 944 0.67 -1.35 -19.39
CA GLU A 944 1.14 -2.52 -18.65
C GLU A 944 0.35 -3.78 -19.02
N LEU A 945 -0.96 -3.65 -19.19
CA LEU A 945 -1.82 -4.76 -19.59
C LEU A 945 -1.46 -5.29 -21.00
N LEU A 946 -1.14 -4.37 -21.94
CA LEU A 946 -0.70 -4.73 -23.29
C LEU A 946 0.73 -5.25 -23.35
N LEU A 947 1.62 -4.74 -22.50
CA LEU A 947 3.03 -5.13 -22.49
C LEU A 947 3.23 -6.53 -21.90
N GLY A 948 2.43 -6.91 -20.88
CA GLY A 948 2.57 -8.17 -20.17
C GLY A 948 3.94 -8.26 -19.47
N ASP A 949 4.68 -9.34 -19.71
CA ASP A 949 6.00 -9.58 -19.11
C ASP A 949 7.16 -8.88 -19.84
N ASP A 950 6.90 -8.31 -21.02
CA ASP A 950 7.91 -7.61 -21.81
C ASP A 950 8.27 -6.25 -21.15
N LYS A 951 9.51 -5.81 -21.27
CA LYS A 951 9.95 -4.47 -20.81
C LYS A 951 9.81 -3.41 -21.90
N THR A 952 9.97 -3.82 -23.14
CA THR A 952 9.79 -2.95 -24.30
C THR A 952 8.79 -3.55 -25.26
N VAL A 953 7.95 -2.69 -25.86
CA VAL A 953 6.89 -3.13 -26.77
C VAL A 953 7.47 -3.92 -27.95
N PRO A 954 6.96 -5.14 -28.22
CA PRO A 954 7.36 -5.93 -29.39
C PRO A 954 6.93 -5.27 -30.70
N PRO A 955 7.69 -5.43 -31.80
CA PRO A 955 7.37 -4.76 -33.10
C PRO A 955 6.00 -5.09 -33.70
N HIS A 956 5.43 -6.26 -33.38
CA HIS A 956 4.10 -6.66 -33.82
C HIS A 956 2.96 -6.02 -33.01
N ARG A 957 3.24 -5.52 -31.82
CA ARG A 957 2.27 -4.96 -30.88
C ARG A 957 2.29 -3.44 -30.82
N GLY A 958 3.43 -2.82 -31.08
CA GLY A 958 3.56 -1.36 -31.00
C GLY A 958 4.86 -0.81 -31.54
N VAL A 959 5.09 0.45 -31.25
CA VAL A 959 6.26 1.22 -31.70
C VAL A 959 7.07 1.66 -30.47
N PHE A 960 8.36 1.37 -30.48
CA PHE A 960 9.29 1.86 -29.47
C PHE A 960 10.07 3.05 -30.04
N LEU A 961 10.03 4.19 -29.34
CA LEU A 961 10.83 5.37 -29.70
C LEU A 961 12.23 5.21 -29.12
N ASP A 962 13.19 4.91 -29.96
CA ASP A 962 14.55 4.50 -29.60
C ASP A 962 15.53 5.65 -29.36
N ASN A 963 15.21 6.88 -29.78
CA ASN A 963 16.14 8.01 -29.77
C ASN A 963 15.86 9.05 -28.70
N CYS A 964 16.73 9.13 -27.69
CA CYS A 964 16.62 10.09 -26.58
C CYS A 964 17.36 11.40 -26.88
N ARG A 965 16.63 12.53 -26.93
CA ARG A 965 17.17 13.90 -27.14
C ARG A 965 17.33 14.70 -25.82
N ARG A 966 17.22 14.04 -24.67
CA ARG A 966 17.25 14.73 -23.37
C ARG A 966 18.46 14.34 -22.51
N MET A 967 18.86 13.08 -22.53
CA MET A 967 19.86 12.53 -21.61
C MET A 967 21.24 12.42 -22.28
N HIS A 968 22.29 12.74 -21.53
CA HIS A 968 23.68 12.47 -21.93
C HIS A 968 23.87 10.98 -22.23
N GLY A 969 24.77 10.65 -23.16
CA GLY A 969 25.01 9.29 -23.62
C GLY A 969 25.24 8.27 -22.51
N GLU A 970 26.03 8.62 -21.49
CA GLU A 970 26.30 7.73 -20.34
C GLU A 970 25.06 7.43 -19.51
N ILE A 971 24.19 8.42 -19.27
CA ILE A 971 22.93 8.23 -18.53
C ILE A 971 21.97 7.40 -19.37
N CYS A 972 21.87 7.72 -20.66
CA CYS A 972 21.00 7.00 -21.59
C CYS A 972 21.38 5.53 -21.72
N SER A 973 22.68 5.24 -21.85
CA SER A 973 23.21 3.87 -21.92
C SER A 973 22.88 3.06 -20.66
N LEU A 974 23.02 3.67 -19.48
CA LEU A 974 22.65 3.05 -18.20
C LEU A 974 21.16 2.64 -18.18
N LEU A 975 20.27 3.56 -18.53
CA LEU A 975 18.82 3.29 -18.56
C LEU A 975 18.47 2.29 -19.66
N SER A 976 19.10 2.39 -20.83
CA SER A 976 18.90 1.46 -21.95
C SER A 976 19.19 0.03 -21.53
N HIS A 977 20.32 -0.22 -20.87
CA HIS A 977 20.75 -1.53 -20.42
C HIS A 977 19.83 -2.11 -19.33
N HIS A 978 19.42 -1.31 -18.34
CA HIS A 978 18.71 -1.83 -17.18
C HIS A 978 17.19 -1.84 -17.31
N VAL A 979 16.62 -0.95 -18.14
CA VAL A 979 15.19 -0.71 -18.23
C VAL A 979 14.63 -1.04 -19.61
N TYR A 980 15.37 -0.71 -20.70
CA TYR A 980 14.82 -0.74 -22.06
C TYR A 980 15.53 -1.76 -22.98
N GLU A 981 16.04 -2.86 -22.44
CA GLU A 981 16.59 -4.01 -23.19
C GLU A 981 17.66 -3.64 -24.24
N ASN A 982 18.44 -2.61 -23.97
CA ASN A 982 19.45 -2.01 -24.86
C ASN A 982 18.87 -1.40 -26.15
N ARG A 983 17.59 -1.03 -26.16
CA ARG A 983 16.92 -0.44 -27.34
C ARG A 983 16.96 1.09 -27.38
N LEU A 984 17.29 1.75 -26.23
CA LEU A 984 17.30 3.23 -26.15
C LEU A 984 18.70 3.77 -26.46
N GLU A 985 18.79 4.72 -27.41
CA GLU A 985 20.03 5.37 -27.81
C GLU A 985 19.98 6.88 -27.55
N ALA A 986 21.10 7.46 -27.17
CA ALA A 986 21.20 8.92 -27.03
C ALA A 986 21.43 9.59 -28.39
N HIS A 987 20.76 10.72 -28.64
CA HIS A 987 21.06 11.55 -29.78
C HIS A 987 22.47 12.17 -29.63
N THR A 988 23.24 12.24 -30.71
CA THR A 988 24.64 12.72 -30.70
C THR A 988 24.81 14.13 -30.15
N ASP A 989 23.80 15.01 -30.31
CA ASP A 989 23.81 16.37 -29.78
C ASP A 989 23.86 16.39 -28.23
N ASN A 990 23.51 15.30 -27.55
CA ASN A 990 23.52 15.22 -26.10
C ASN A 990 24.91 15.05 -25.50
N ASP A 991 25.93 14.69 -26.29
CA ASP A 991 27.30 14.48 -25.83
C ASP A 991 27.96 15.79 -25.35
N HIS A 992 27.38 16.93 -25.71
CA HIS A 992 27.84 18.26 -25.27
C HIS A 992 27.24 18.68 -23.91
N GLN A 993 26.33 17.92 -23.34
CA GLN A 993 25.76 18.24 -22.04
C GLN A 993 26.79 17.99 -20.93
N SER A 994 26.96 18.95 -20.05
CA SER A 994 27.87 18.85 -18.90
C SER A 994 27.28 19.54 -17.68
N ILE A 995 27.58 18.99 -16.48
CA ILE A 995 27.30 19.67 -15.21
C ILE A 995 28.47 20.58 -14.93
N THR A 996 28.28 21.91 -15.10
CA THR A 996 29.25 22.90 -14.67
C THR A 996 28.95 23.32 -13.23
N ASN A 997 29.97 23.34 -12.37
CA ASN A 997 29.81 23.95 -11.05
C ASN A 997 29.44 25.43 -11.25
N PRO A 998 28.42 25.95 -10.57
CA PRO A 998 28.03 27.36 -10.66
C PRO A 998 29.10 28.30 -10.14
#